data_501e1cee0518147c223052a7ea0b6b93
#
_entry.id   501e1cee0518147c223052a7ea0b6b93
#
_cell.length_a   1.000
_cell.length_b   1.000
_cell.length_c   1.000
_cell.angle_alpha   90.00
_cell.angle_beta   90.00
_cell.angle_gamma   90.00
#
_symmetry.space_group_name_H-M   'P 1'
#
loop_
_entity.id
_entity.type
_entity.pdbx_description
1 polymer ?
#
loop_
_entity_poly.entity_id
_entity_poly.type
_entity_poly.pdbx_seq_one_letter_code
_entity_poly.pdbx_strand_id
1 'polypeptide(L)'
;MNRIAAVQWRNIQEIKRKGSIDMKIQRMKTNRIVNPLGFDLKTPVVSWTVEETEAKKQLWARVEVAADADFSTILFDTGESRTASSLGVPVEIALSPRTRYFWRVTVCGDNGERATSDTAWFETAKLDEPFAGQRISPCLPADTAPYMRRAFQVEGKVLSARAYFTGLGVYELYVNGEKAGDEYLAPGCTAYDRWIQYQTYDVTDLVKSGENVVGAVIGNGWAKGRFGFDGKAGCYETNEPGSPHNIFTDEYLLLGELHITTDRGETVVVTDERWQSAPAPLTFGSIYDGERYDARLEIENWASPTCTFDGWQPVKINTETRLGSLTARLSLPVKAKHILTPKVVQTPKNELVLDLGQNITGWLTFTADLPAGTELRLQFGELLQDDCFYRDNMRSALCEYRYISDGRKAFVRPIATFYGFRFVKFSGIDSFDGIADIEGWAMYSDLEQTGEIVTANEKVNRLYLNSVWSQRDNFLDVPTDCPQRDERMGWTGDAQAFCPTANYNMDCAAFYAKYSRDLLEEQKLADGKVPDVAPLMVSRRANEQHPMLSAGGGHCGWADAAAIVPWETYLATGNRATLENGYESMKLWADWIYRYDEAHGATRLWPGIEFHFADWLALDGPESGFNPESVMGGTDVTFLCSAYYYKSTMCVANAARALGKTADYAVYSRRADEIRDAIRREYYTPGGLCAAATQTGNAVSLDFGLAPSFAREKITASLRALLKAANMHLKTGFLGTPSLCRALSDNGANEDAYTLFLNEDLPSWLYEVNMGATTIWERWNSVNPDGKISGIGMNSMNHYAYGAVFEWVYKNVCGLNPVAECPGYKRAVLRPQPDKRLGAAKAMVNTAAGYYESGWKYDGDAVVYTFTVPFDAEAEVILTGRDGETVRKTLSAGTHTITL
;
A
#
# COMPACT_ATOMS: atom_id res chain seq x y z
N MET A 1 4.05 22.58 14.79
CA MET A 1 3.94 22.13 13.39
C MET A 1 3.95 23.28 12.35
N ASN A 2 3.50 24.49 12.67
CA ASN A 2 3.49 25.61 11.70
C ASN A 2 4.85 26.21 11.30
N ARG A 3 5.97 25.80 11.88
CA ARG A 3 7.30 26.30 11.49
C ARG A 3 8.02 25.46 10.45
N ILE A 4 7.69 24.18 10.27
CA ILE A 4 8.37 23.29 9.33
C ILE A 4 7.84 23.52 7.90
N ALA A 5 6.52 23.67 7.72
CA ALA A 5 5.93 24.00 6.42
C ALA A 5 6.37 25.39 5.93
N ALA A 6 6.47 26.38 6.83
CA ALA A 6 6.90 27.74 6.45
C ALA A 6 8.40 27.84 6.11
N VAL A 7 9.24 26.94 6.61
CA VAL A 7 10.68 26.91 6.32
C VAL A 7 10.96 26.27 4.98
N GLN A 8 10.22 25.20 4.60
CA GLN A 8 10.32 24.61 3.26
C GLN A 8 9.84 25.58 2.16
N TRP A 9 8.80 26.38 2.44
CA TRP A 9 8.32 27.39 1.48
C TRP A 9 9.32 28.51 1.20
N ARG A 10 10.12 28.94 2.17
CA ARG A 10 11.16 29.97 1.96
C ARG A 10 12.35 29.45 1.16
N ASN A 11 12.75 28.20 1.36
CA ASN A 11 13.92 27.65 0.70
C ASN A 11 13.69 27.44 -0.82
N ILE A 12 12.46 27.13 -1.26
CA ILE A 12 12.16 26.93 -2.70
C ILE A 12 12.09 28.27 -3.45
N GLN A 13 11.75 29.38 -2.81
CA GLN A 13 11.73 30.70 -3.45
C GLN A 13 13.09 31.41 -3.49
N GLU A 14 14.00 31.09 -2.56
CA GLU A 14 15.33 31.74 -2.54
C GLU A 14 16.35 31.10 -3.49
N ILE A 15 16.16 29.85 -3.91
CA ILE A 15 17.06 29.16 -4.86
C ILE A 15 16.91 29.65 -6.31
N LYS A 16 15.85 30.36 -6.66
CA LYS A 16 15.59 30.89 -8.03
C LYS A 16 16.30 32.20 -8.38
N ARG A 17 17.34 32.60 -7.68
CA ARG A 17 18.13 33.78 -8.07
C ARG A 17 19.64 33.48 -8.09
N LYS A 18 20.17 33.36 -9.33
CA LYS A 18 21.59 33.36 -9.75
C LYS A 18 22.23 31.98 -9.93
N GLY A 19 22.27 31.55 -11.15
CA GLY A 19 23.09 30.48 -11.71
C GLY A 19 22.48 30.04 -13.04
N SER A 20 23.27 29.59 -14.00
CA SER A 20 22.75 28.86 -15.15
C SER A 20 21.87 27.74 -14.65
N ILE A 21 20.66 27.63 -15.17
CA ILE A 21 19.78 26.49 -14.87
C ILE A 21 20.33 25.38 -15.75
N ASP A 22 21.08 24.45 -15.17
CA ASP A 22 21.61 23.29 -15.87
C ASP A 22 20.65 22.12 -15.68
N MET A 23 20.30 21.45 -16.78
CA MET A 23 19.44 20.26 -16.79
C MET A 23 19.90 19.23 -15.77
N LYS A 24 18.98 18.75 -14.91
CA LYS A 24 19.22 17.70 -13.94
C LYS A 24 18.36 16.47 -14.21
N ILE A 25 18.98 15.32 -14.21
CA ILE A 25 18.31 14.04 -14.31
C ILE A 25 18.15 13.48 -12.90
N GLN A 26 16.93 13.11 -12.53
CA GLN A 26 16.56 12.70 -11.18
C GLN A 26 15.66 11.46 -11.21
N ARG A 27 15.32 10.96 -10.02
CA ARG A 27 14.39 9.84 -9.81
C ARG A 27 14.71 8.64 -10.69
N MET A 28 15.97 8.30 -10.74
CA MET A 28 16.46 7.15 -11.47
C MET A 28 16.02 5.86 -10.79
N LYS A 29 15.20 5.07 -11.47
CA LYS A 29 14.60 3.85 -10.91
C LYS A 29 14.73 2.69 -11.88
N THR A 30 14.92 1.50 -11.33
CA THR A 30 14.79 0.23 -12.03
C THR A 30 13.55 -0.48 -11.51
N ASN A 31 12.60 -0.82 -12.41
CA ASN A 31 11.28 -1.36 -12.06
C ASN A 31 10.56 -0.52 -10.97
N ARG A 32 10.67 0.80 -11.06
CA ARG A 32 10.11 1.80 -10.14
C ARG A 32 10.71 1.77 -8.72
N ILE A 33 11.86 1.13 -8.52
CA ILE A 33 12.60 1.07 -7.26
C ILE A 33 13.97 1.74 -7.45
N VAL A 34 14.40 2.53 -6.46
CA VAL A 34 15.74 3.14 -6.45
C VAL A 34 16.77 2.08 -6.07
N ASN A 35 17.74 1.84 -6.94
CA ASN A 35 18.85 0.92 -6.68
C ASN A 35 18.41 -0.42 -6.06
N PRO A 36 17.53 -1.22 -6.72
CA PRO A 36 17.00 -2.45 -6.13
C PRO A 36 18.10 -3.50 -5.92
N LEU A 37 18.14 -4.04 -4.70
CA LEU A 37 19.04 -5.12 -4.29
C LEU A 37 18.26 -6.42 -4.14
N GLY A 38 18.53 -7.40 -5.00
CA GLY A 38 17.98 -8.74 -4.87
C GLY A 38 16.46 -8.85 -5.07
N PHE A 39 15.88 -7.94 -5.85
CA PHE A 39 14.46 -8.06 -6.28
C PHE A 39 14.33 -9.04 -7.45
N ASP A 40 13.09 -9.51 -7.70
CA ASP A 40 12.77 -10.31 -8.89
C ASP A 40 12.81 -9.42 -10.15
N LEU A 41 13.97 -9.38 -10.79
CA LEU A 41 14.27 -8.56 -11.96
C LEU A 41 14.52 -9.48 -13.17
N LYS A 42 13.47 -9.94 -13.83
CA LYS A 42 13.62 -10.76 -15.05
C LYS A 42 14.00 -9.92 -16.26
N THR A 43 13.34 -8.79 -16.43
CA THR A 43 13.68 -7.78 -17.44
C THR A 43 13.68 -6.43 -16.74
N PRO A 44 14.86 -5.88 -16.40
CA PRO A 44 14.93 -4.57 -15.78
C PRO A 44 14.41 -3.48 -16.71
N VAL A 45 13.58 -2.59 -16.18
CA VAL A 45 13.08 -1.41 -16.90
C VAL A 45 13.58 -0.17 -16.17
N VAL A 46 14.44 0.61 -16.82
CA VAL A 46 15.01 1.82 -16.22
C VAL A 46 14.20 3.06 -16.60
N SER A 47 13.99 3.96 -15.64
CA SER A 47 13.20 5.18 -15.81
C SER A 47 13.85 6.34 -15.06
N TRP A 48 13.54 7.58 -15.50
CA TRP A 48 14.09 8.80 -14.92
C TRP A 48 13.14 9.98 -15.10
N THR A 49 13.40 11.09 -14.41
CA THR A 49 12.77 12.39 -14.66
C THR A 49 13.83 13.45 -14.94
N VAL A 50 13.43 14.55 -15.58
CA VAL A 50 14.32 15.69 -15.86
C VAL A 50 13.71 16.94 -15.23
N GLU A 51 14.54 17.67 -14.51
CA GLU A 51 14.19 18.92 -13.86
C GLU A 51 15.22 20.02 -14.18
N GLU A 52 14.95 21.24 -13.75
CA GLU A 52 15.86 22.38 -13.87
C GLU A 52 16.40 22.56 -15.32
N THR A 53 15.50 22.63 -16.31
CA THR A 53 15.88 22.84 -17.71
C THR A 53 15.00 23.89 -18.39
N GLU A 54 15.53 24.62 -19.35
CA GLU A 54 14.75 25.48 -20.25
C GLU A 54 14.23 24.72 -21.48
N ALA A 55 14.77 23.54 -21.78
CA ALA A 55 14.28 22.68 -22.84
C ALA A 55 12.84 22.25 -22.60
N LYS A 56 12.08 22.07 -23.67
CA LYS A 56 10.66 21.69 -23.60
C LYS A 56 10.45 20.23 -23.93
N LYS A 57 11.27 19.66 -24.80
CA LYS A 57 11.13 18.29 -25.29
C LYS A 57 12.48 17.57 -25.30
N GLN A 58 12.42 16.27 -25.07
CA GLN A 58 13.55 15.40 -25.31
C GLN A 58 13.78 15.24 -26.81
N LEU A 59 14.97 15.61 -27.29
CA LEU A 59 15.38 15.34 -28.66
C LEU A 59 15.83 13.90 -28.82
N TRP A 60 16.61 13.41 -27.87
CA TRP A 60 17.03 12.02 -27.72
C TRP A 60 17.48 11.72 -26.28
N ALA A 61 17.52 10.46 -25.94
CA ALA A 61 18.18 9.98 -24.74
C ALA A 61 19.05 8.77 -25.09
N ARG A 62 20.13 8.57 -24.33
CA ARG A 62 21.02 7.41 -24.41
C ARG A 62 21.09 6.76 -23.05
N VAL A 63 20.65 5.51 -22.96
CA VAL A 63 20.78 4.67 -21.78
C VAL A 63 21.97 3.74 -22.00
N GLU A 64 22.90 3.74 -21.05
CA GLU A 64 24.04 2.84 -21.01
C GLU A 64 23.95 1.98 -19.76
N VAL A 65 24.17 0.67 -19.90
CA VAL A 65 24.28 -0.28 -18.79
C VAL A 65 25.63 -0.98 -18.88
N ALA A 66 26.34 -1.07 -17.75
CA ALA A 66 27.68 -1.60 -17.66
C ALA A 66 27.81 -2.64 -16.56
N ALA A 67 28.85 -3.48 -16.65
CA ALA A 67 29.23 -4.44 -15.61
C ALA A 67 29.96 -3.78 -14.43
N ASP A 68 30.45 -2.56 -14.62
CA ASP A 68 31.28 -1.83 -13.68
C ASP A 68 30.88 -0.34 -13.57
N ALA A 69 31.21 0.29 -12.45
CA ALA A 69 30.77 1.65 -12.13
C ALA A 69 31.46 2.75 -12.96
N ASP A 70 32.59 2.45 -13.57
CA ASP A 70 33.33 3.37 -14.45
C ASP A 70 32.95 3.23 -15.94
N PHE A 71 32.03 2.34 -16.24
CA PHE A 71 31.52 2.07 -17.59
C PHE A 71 32.59 1.62 -18.57
N SER A 72 33.58 0.88 -18.10
CA SER A 72 34.63 0.32 -18.95
C SER A 72 34.10 -0.87 -19.79
N THR A 73 33.10 -1.58 -19.29
CA THR A 73 32.47 -2.74 -19.94
C THR A 73 30.99 -2.48 -20.15
N ILE A 74 30.64 -1.86 -21.29
CA ILE A 74 29.25 -1.60 -21.67
C ILE A 74 28.57 -2.89 -22.14
N LEU A 75 27.43 -3.22 -21.53
CA LEU A 75 26.60 -4.39 -21.86
C LEU A 75 25.38 -4.04 -22.70
N PHE A 76 24.88 -2.82 -22.54
CA PHE A 76 23.70 -2.31 -23.24
C PHE A 76 23.89 -0.82 -23.53
N ASP A 77 23.54 -0.41 -24.73
CA ASP A 77 23.62 0.97 -25.18
C ASP A 77 22.54 1.25 -26.23
N THR A 78 21.62 2.13 -25.94
CA THR A 78 20.58 2.53 -26.91
C THR A 78 21.11 3.44 -28.01
N GLY A 79 22.34 3.95 -27.89
CA GLY A 79 22.78 5.10 -28.68
C GLY A 79 21.92 6.34 -28.40
N GLU A 80 22.10 7.39 -29.21
CA GLU A 80 21.24 8.60 -29.17
C GLU A 80 19.85 8.27 -29.74
N SER A 81 19.00 7.66 -28.93
CA SER A 81 17.67 7.19 -29.31
C SER A 81 16.62 8.30 -29.19
N ARG A 82 15.86 8.55 -30.24
CA ARG A 82 14.72 9.47 -30.25
C ARG A 82 13.44 8.84 -29.72
N THR A 83 13.45 7.52 -29.49
CA THR A 83 12.31 6.75 -29.02
C THR A 83 12.47 6.25 -27.58
N ALA A 84 13.63 6.46 -26.97
CA ALA A 84 13.83 6.12 -25.56
C ALA A 84 12.92 6.98 -24.67
N SER A 85 12.00 6.32 -23.97
CA SER A 85 11.04 6.99 -23.09
C SER A 85 11.56 7.04 -21.66
N SER A 86 11.47 8.21 -21.03
CA SER A 86 11.80 8.35 -19.61
C SER A 86 10.86 7.59 -18.68
N LEU A 87 9.68 7.16 -19.15
CA LEU A 87 8.76 6.31 -18.38
C LEU A 87 9.27 4.88 -18.21
N GLY A 88 10.10 4.41 -19.16
CA GLY A 88 10.71 3.08 -19.07
C GLY A 88 11.43 2.69 -20.34
N VAL A 89 12.68 2.27 -20.19
CA VAL A 89 13.50 1.62 -21.22
C VAL A 89 13.80 0.21 -20.73
N PRO A 90 13.32 -0.85 -21.41
CA PRO A 90 13.68 -2.23 -21.07
C PRO A 90 15.16 -2.47 -21.38
N VAL A 91 15.85 -3.10 -20.44
CA VAL A 91 17.27 -3.46 -20.56
C VAL A 91 17.35 -4.93 -20.97
N GLU A 92 17.53 -5.16 -22.26
CA GLU A 92 17.54 -6.50 -22.86
C GLU A 92 18.98 -7.05 -22.88
N ILE A 93 19.44 -7.54 -21.72
CA ILE A 93 20.74 -8.23 -21.56
C ILE A 93 20.54 -9.58 -20.89
N ALA A 94 21.51 -10.48 -21.07
CA ALA A 94 21.59 -11.71 -20.30
C ALA A 94 22.04 -11.36 -18.87
N LEU A 95 21.14 -11.54 -17.90
CA LEU A 95 21.44 -11.30 -16.50
C LEU A 95 22.13 -12.51 -15.87
N SER A 96 23.17 -12.25 -15.09
CA SER A 96 23.82 -13.25 -14.25
C SER A 96 23.26 -13.20 -12.83
N PRO A 97 23.20 -14.33 -12.11
CA PRO A 97 22.79 -14.34 -10.70
C PRO A 97 23.72 -13.49 -9.83
N ARG A 98 23.19 -12.90 -8.77
CA ARG A 98 23.97 -12.22 -7.71
C ARG A 98 24.94 -11.16 -8.27
N THR A 99 24.50 -10.45 -9.33
CA THR A 99 25.36 -9.54 -10.08
C THR A 99 24.81 -8.12 -10.06
N ARG A 100 25.69 -7.16 -9.72
CA ARG A 100 25.36 -5.73 -9.78
C ARG A 100 25.69 -5.20 -11.16
N TYR A 101 24.72 -4.46 -11.71
CA TYR A 101 24.80 -3.72 -12.96
C TYR A 101 24.65 -2.24 -12.68
N PHE A 102 25.42 -1.44 -13.40
CA PHE A 102 25.40 0.01 -13.28
C PHE A 102 24.79 0.63 -14.53
N TRP A 103 24.05 1.69 -14.36
CA TRP A 103 23.46 2.36 -15.49
C TRP A 103 23.42 3.87 -15.30
N ARG A 104 23.41 4.57 -16.45
CA ARG A 104 23.26 6.02 -16.53
C ARG A 104 22.45 6.38 -17.77
N VAL A 105 21.93 7.59 -17.79
CA VAL A 105 21.24 8.13 -18.96
C VAL A 105 21.80 9.50 -19.31
N THR A 106 22.01 9.75 -20.59
CA THR A 106 22.30 11.07 -21.13
C THR A 106 21.07 11.56 -21.86
N VAL A 107 20.60 12.75 -21.55
CA VAL A 107 19.42 13.39 -22.18
C VAL A 107 19.87 14.63 -22.93
N CYS A 108 19.33 14.82 -24.14
CA CYS A 108 19.48 16.05 -24.93
C CYS A 108 18.10 16.70 -25.15
N GLY A 109 17.98 17.94 -24.75
CA GLY A 109 16.80 18.78 -24.98
C GLY A 109 16.73 19.37 -26.39
N ASP A 110 15.56 19.86 -26.77
CA ASP A 110 15.26 20.51 -28.07
C ASP A 110 16.00 21.84 -28.26
N ASN A 111 16.49 22.45 -27.19
CA ASN A 111 17.36 23.64 -27.22
C ASN A 111 18.87 23.31 -27.33
N GLY A 112 19.24 22.01 -27.39
CA GLY A 112 20.60 21.49 -27.42
C GLY A 112 21.29 21.32 -26.07
N GLU A 113 20.63 21.65 -24.99
CA GLU A 113 21.11 21.38 -23.63
C GLU A 113 21.25 19.87 -23.40
N ARG A 114 22.32 19.47 -22.69
CA ARG A 114 22.63 18.06 -22.44
C ARG A 114 23.02 17.84 -20.99
N ALA A 115 22.55 16.75 -20.42
CA ALA A 115 22.97 16.29 -19.11
C ALA A 115 23.16 14.78 -19.12
N THR A 116 24.10 14.30 -18.31
CA THR A 116 24.26 12.88 -17.96
C THR A 116 23.95 12.72 -16.50
N SER A 117 23.18 11.71 -16.15
CA SER A 117 22.81 11.40 -14.77
C SER A 117 24.00 10.95 -13.92
N ASP A 118 23.82 10.97 -12.62
CA ASP A 118 24.61 10.14 -11.72
C ASP A 118 24.46 8.66 -12.11
N THR A 119 25.38 7.82 -11.60
CA THR A 119 25.32 6.38 -11.79
C THR A 119 24.28 5.77 -10.83
N ALA A 120 23.29 5.10 -11.40
CA ALA A 120 22.39 4.22 -10.66
C ALA A 120 22.80 2.75 -10.86
N TRP A 121 22.21 1.85 -10.09
CA TRP A 121 22.51 0.44 -10.20
C TRP A 121 21.28 -0.43 -9.89
N PHE A 122 21.35 -1.67 -10.29
CA PHE A 122 20.48 -2.74 -9.79
C PHE A 122 21.32 -4.00 -9.57
N GLU A 123 20.94 -4.82 -8.61
CA GLU A 123 21.64 -6.07 -8.32
C GLU A 123 20.63 -7.21 -8.38
N THR A 124 20.91 -8.21 -9.24
CA THR A 124 20.07 -9.38 -9.38
C THR A 124 20.10 -10.23 -8.12
N ALA A 125 18.96 -10.84 -7.85
CA ALA A 125 18.86 -11.94 -6.90
C ALA A 125 19.55 -13.21 -7.45
N LYS A 126 19.17 -14.37 -6.93
CA LYS A 126 19.73 -15.66 -7.39
C LYS A 126 19.22 -16.09 -8.78
N LEU A 127 18.20 -15.43 -9.35
CA LEU A 127 17.52 -15.85 -10.57
C LEU A 127 17.14 -17.34 -10.49
N ASP A 128 17.62 -18.16 -11.45
CA ASP A 128 17.36 -19.60 -11.48
C ASP A 128 18.43 -20.42 -10.70
N GLU A 129 19.38 -19.76 -10.00
CA GLU A 129 20.37 -20.44 -9.19
C GLU A 129 19.70 -21.05 -7.95
N PRO A 130 19.81 -22.37 -7.74
CA PRO A 130 19.20 -22.99 -6.58
C PRO A 130 19.90 -22.59 -5.28
N PHE A 131 19.20 -22.64 -4.17
CA PHE A 131 19.83 -22.55 -2.84
C PHE A 131 20.69 -23.77 -2.58
N ALA A 132 21.92 -23.54 -2.15
CA ALA A 132 22.80 -24.59 -1.63
C ALA A 132 22.46 -24.96 -0.18
N GLY A 133 21.84 -24.04 0.55
CA GLY A 133 21.34 -24.26 1.91
C GLY A 133 20.12 -25.17 1.96
N GLN A 134 19.94 -25.82 3.10
CA GLN A 134 18.77 -26.63 3.41
C GLN A 134 17.86 -25.88 4.38
N ARG A 135 16.55 -26.18 4.33
CA ARG A 135 15.60 -25.68 5.32
C ARG A 135 15.92 -26.30 6.67
N ILE A 136 16.11 -25.50 7.69
CA ILE A 136 16.41 -25.94 9.05
C ILE A 136 15.34 -25.46 10.04
N SER A 137 15.05 -26.29 11.03
CA SER A 137 14.18 -25.98 12.17
C SER A 137 14.91 -26.20 13.49
N PRO A 138 14.57 -25.45 14.55
CA PRO A 138 15.17 -25.67 15.87
C PRO A 138 14.74 -27.01 16.46
N CYS A 139 15.60 -27.65 17.24
CA CYS A 139 15.25 -28.80 18.11
C CYS A 139 14.75 -28.32 19.47
N LEU A 140 13.76 -27.43 19.47
CA LEU A 140 13.10 -26.85 20.64
C LEU A 140 11.61 -27.21 20.63
N PRO A 141 10.90 -27.06 21.79
CA PRO A 141 9.44 -27.15 21.79
C PRO A 141 8.83 -26.22 20.72
N ALA A 142 7.76 -26.67 20.06
CA ALA A 142 7.18 -26.00 18.90
C ALA A 142 6.81 -24.54 19.14
N ASP A 143 6.42 -24.18 20.38
CA ASP A 143 5.98 -22.82 20.73
C ASP A 143 7.12 -21.93 21.27
N THR A 144 8.36 -22.42 21.21
CA THR A 144 9.54 -21.70 21.69
C THR A 144 10.19 -20.96 20.52
N ALA A 145 10.09 -19.63 20.52
CA ALA A 145 10.77 -18.79 19.52
C ALA A 145 12.30 -19.00 19.64
N PRO A 146 12.99 -19.26 18.52
CA PRO A 146 14.41 -19.58 18.55
C PRO A 146 15.31 -18.38 18.30
N TYR A 147 16.47 -18.39 18.95
CA TYR A 147 17.71 -17.96 18.34
C TYR A 147 18.29 -19.10 17.53
N MET A 148 18.74 -18.82 16.31
CA MET A 148 19.45 -19.77 15.45
C MET A 148 20.75 -19.13 14.99
N ARG A 149 21.89 -19.84 15.09
CA ARG A 149 23.18 -19.26 14.75
C ARG A 149 24.16 -20.29 14.17
N ARG A 150 25.17 -19.74 13.46
CA ARG A 150 26.33 -20.49 12.97
C ARG A 150 27.59 -19.65 13.01
N ALA A 151 28.65 -20.17 13.63
CA ALA A 151 30.01 -19.64 13.54
C ALA A 151 30.69 -20.11 12.25
N PHE A 152 31.52 -19.25 11.63
CA PHE A 152 32.26 -19.55 10.43
C PHE A 152 33.54 -18.72 10.34
N GLN A 153 34.48 -19.18 9.50
CA GLN A 153 35.78 -18.51 9.28
C GLN A 153 35.79 -17.86 7.89
N VAL A 154 36.40 -16.68 7.79
CA VAL A 154 36.68 -15.97 6.55
C VAL A 154 38.18 -15.70 6.42
N GLU A 155 38.76 -16.15 5.32
CA GLU A 155 40.17 -15.88 5.02
C GLU A 155 40.30 -14.74 3.99
N GLY A 156 41.24 -13.83 4.24
CA GLY A 156 41.53 -12.71 3.36
C GLY A 156 40.71 -11.46 3.68
N LYS A 157 40.90 -10.45 2.87
CA LYS A 157 40.16 -9.18 2.98
C LYS A 157 38.80 -9.31 2.31
N VAL A 158 37.74 -9.00 3.03
CA VAL A 158 36.38 -8.99 2.48
C VAL A 158 36.23 -7.87 1.44
N LEU A 159 35.76 -8.21 0.26
CA LEU A 159 35.48 -7.29 -0.85
C LEU A 159 33.97 -7.06 -0.99
N SER A 160 33.15 -8.12 -0.83
CA SER A 160 31.71 -8.04 -0.80
C SER A 160 31.11 -9.23 -0.04
N ALA A 161 29.97 -9.02 0.62
CA ALA A 161 29.21 -10.09 1.24
C ALA A 161 27.70 -9.87 1.03
N ARG A 162 26.99 -10.93 0.60
CA ARG A 162 25.54 -10.91 0.37
C ARG A 162 24.88 -12.07 1.10
N ALA A 163 23.86 -11.76 1.89
CA ALA A 163 23.05 -12.75 2.58
C ALA A 163 21.70 -12.88 1.87
N TYR A 164 21.35 -14.10 1.48
CA TYR A 164 20.07 -14.48 0.87
C TYR A 164 19.32 -15.35 1.85
N PHE A 165 18.29 -14.80 2.52
CA PHE A 165 17.59 -15.49 3.59
C PHE A 165 16.07 -15.38 3.50
N THR A 166 15.40 -16.38 4.02
CA THR A 166 13.96 -16.39 4.29
C THR A 166 13.65 -17.24 5.52
N GLY A 167 12.47 -17.04 6.10
CA GLY A 167 12.00 -17.82 7.24
C GLY A 167 10.50 -18.11 7.16
N LEU A 168 10.02 -19.08 7.91
CA LEU A 168 8.62 -19.21 8.29
C LEU A 168 8.45 -18.79 9.73
N GLY A 169 7.76 -17.71 9.88
CA GLY A 169 7.75 -16.76 10.96
C GLY A 169 8.44 -15.47 10.50
N VAL A 170 8.17 -14.37 11.19
CA VAL A 170 8.92 -13.11 10.99
C VAL A 170 10.30 -13.26 11.58
N TYR A 171 11.34 -12.91 10.82
CA TYR A 171 12.72 -13.06 11.27
C TYR A 171 13.52 -11.76 11.17
N GLU A 172 14.53 -11.63 11.99
CA GLU A 172 15.60 -10.66 11.85
C GLU A 172 16.94 -11.39 11.74
N LEU A 173 17.74 -11.02 10.73
CA LEU A 173 19.08 -11.57 10.49
C LEU A 173 20.12 -10.70 11.17
N TYR A 174 21.12 -11.33 11.76
CA TYR A 174 22.26 -10.69 12.44
C TYR A 174 23.59 -11.26 11.93
N VAL A 175 24.59 -10.40 11.82
CA VAL A 175 25.97 -10.79 11.55
C VAL A 175 26.85 -10.08 12.57
N ASN A 176 27.64 -10.90 13.33
CA ASN A 176 28.54 -10.39 14.36
C ASN A 176 27.87 -9.49 15.42
N GLY A 177 26.60 -9.76 15.75
CA GLY A 177 25.83 -9.02 16.72
C GLY A 177 25.07 -7.82 16.18
N GLU A 178 25.26 -7.45 14.93
CA GLU A 178 24.59 -6.34 14.28
C GLU A 178 23.46 -6.84 13.36
N LYS A 179 22.31 -6.17 13.38
CA LYS A 179 21.17 -6.50 12.51
C LYS A 179 21.50 -6.22 11.05
N ALA A 180 21.23 -7.16 10.16
CA ALA A 180 21.36 -7.00 8.72
C ALA A 180 20.20 -6.16 8.16
N GLY A 181 20.56 -5.03 7.53
CA GLY A 181 19.60 -4.14 6.91
C GLY A 181 18.73 -3.34 7.90
N ASP A 182 17.85 -2.49 7.35
CA ASP A 182 16.99 -1.55 8.09
C ASP A 182 15.51 -1.91 8.00
N GLU A 183 15.19 -3.07 7.46
CA GLU A 183 13.82 -3.56 7.31
C GLU A 183 13.37 -4.39 8.51
N TYR A 184 12.05 -4.51 8.63
CA TYR A 184 11.35 -5.26 9.66
C TYR A 184 10.27 -6.13 9.05
N LEU A 185 9.77 -7.10 9.82
CA LEU A 185 8.68 -8.01 9.45
C LEU A 185 8.98 -8.86 8.20
N ALA A 186 10.24 -9.11 7.89
CA ALA A 186 10.64 -10.05 6.83
C ALA A 186 10.22 -11.50 7.21
N PRO A 187 9.83 -12.35 6.24
CA PRO A 187 9.87 -12.16 4.80
C PRO A 187 8.65 -11.44 4.22
N GLY A 188 7.69 -10.97 5.02
CA GLY A 188 6.45 -10.36 4.60
C GLY A 188 5.27 -11.35 4.57
N CYS A 189 4.11 -10.86 4.18
CA CYS A 189 2.84 -11.59 4.14
C CYS A 189 2.59 -12.13 2.73
N THR A 190 2.69 -13.45 2.55
CA THR A 190 2.35 -14.16 1.31
C THR A 190 1.55 -15.42 1.62
N ALA A 191 0.90 -15.99 0.64
CA ALA A 191 0.37 -17.34 0.75
C ALA A 191 1.53 -18.34 0.75
N TYR A 192 2.09 -18.65 1.93
CA TYR A 192 3.32 -19.41 2.08
C TYR A 192 3.25 -20.83 1.51
N ASP A 193 2.06 -21.37 1.31
CA ASP A 193 1.84 -22.63 0.61
C ASP A 193 1.85 -22.48 -0.92
N ARG A 194 1.90 -21.24 -1.43
CA ARG A 194 1.97 -20.92 -2.86
C ARG A 194 3.32 -20.38 -3.26
N TRP A 195 3.82 -19.40 -2.52
CA TRP A 195 5.11 -18.80 -2.77
C TRP A 195 5.68 -18.13 -1.51
N ILE A 196 6.99 -18.11 -1.41
CA ILE A 196 7.74 -17.52 -0.30
C ILE A 196 8.82 -16.63 -0.89
N GLN A 197 8.96 -15.42 -0.36
CA GLN A 197 10.03 -14.50 -0.75
C GLN A 197 11.27 -14.75 0.09
N TYR A 198 12.45 -14.61 -0.53
CA TYR A 198 13.68 -14.42 0.22
C TYR A 198 14.18 -12.98 0.07
N GLN A 199 14.82 -12.48 1.11
CA GLN A 199 15.45 -11.18 1.15
C GLN A 199 16.91 -11.29 0.78
N THR A 200 17.48 -10.21 0.23
CA THR A 200 18.91 -10.05 -0.03
C THR A 200 19.43 -8.88 0.80
N TYR A 201 20.48 -9.13 1.59
CA TYR A 201 21.11 -8.11 2.42
C TYR A 201 22.55 -7.90 1.97
N ASP A 202 22.96 -6.64 1.86
CA ASP A 202 24.38 -6.29 1.80
C ASP A 202 24.93 -6.27 3.22
N VAL A 203 25.78 -7.25 3.52
CA VAL A 203 26.42 -7.42 4.83
C VAL A 203 27.92 -7.27 4.76
N THR A 204 28.42 -6.61 3.69
CA THR A 204 29.84 -6.44 3.42
C THR A 204 30.58 -5.83 4.62
N ASP A 205 30.01 -4.78 5.22
CA ASP A 205 30.63 -4.07 6.34
C ASP A 205 30.50 -4.82 7.69
N LEU A 206 29.64 -5.82 7.77
CA LEU A 206 29.42 -6.62 8.97
C LEU A 206 30.32 -7.83 9.06
N VAL A 207 30.78 -8.37 7.91
CA VAL A 207 31.65 -9.55 7.84
C VAL A 207 33.11 -9.12 7.98
N LYS A 208 33.87 -9.86 8.78
CA LYS A 208 35.29 -9.59 9.06
C LYS A 208 36.17 -10.76 8.65
N SER A 209 37.45 -10.48 8.41
CA SER A 209 38.45 -11.56 8.32
C SER A 209 38.61 -12.26 9.67
N GLY A 210 38.67 -13.58 9.68
CA GLY A 210 38.73 -14.40 10.89
C GLY A 210 37.36 -14.99 11.25
N GLU A 211 37.08 -15.11 12.53
CA GLU A 211 35.85 -15.71 13.05
C GLU A 211 34.67 -14.75 12.96
N ASN A 212 33.56 -15.26 12.47
CA ASN A 212 32.28 -14.57 12.33
C ASN A 212 31.13 -15.44 12.82
N VAL A 213 30.00 -14.81 13.12
CA VAL A 213 28.73 -15.49 13.43
C VAL A 213 27.62 -14.87 12.59
N VAL A 214 26.81 -15.70 11.94
CA VAL A 214 25.52 -15.34 11.38
C VAL A 214 24.42 -15.96 12.23
N GLY A 215 23.36 -15.22 12.51
CA GLY A 215 22.25 -15.73 13.30
C GLY A 215 20.92 -15.06 12.94
N ALA A 216 19.83 -15.70 13.36
CA ALA A 216 18.48 -15.17 13.22
C ALA A 216 17.68 -15.36 14.50
N VAL A 217 16.83 -14.39 14.83
CA VAL A 217 15.72 -14.55 15.76
C VAL A 217 14.43 -14.65 14.94
N ILE A 218 13.54 -15.56 15.31
CA ILE A 218 12.31 -15.82 14.56
C ILE A 218 11.12 -15.83 15.52
N GLY A 219 10.08 -15.03 15.21
CA GLY A 219 8.79 -15.04 15.87
C GLY A 219 7.69 -15.56 14.97
N ASN A 220 6.48 -15.73 15.49
CA ASN A 220 5.37 -16.38 14.78
C ASN A 220 4.99 -15.67 13.46
N GLY A 221 4.81 -14.33 13.49
CA GLY A 221 4.39 -13.58 12.34
C GLY A 221 3.09 -14.11 11.70
N TRP A 222 3.03 -14.03 10.36
CA TRP A 222 1.88 -14.53 9.58
C TRP A 222 1.92 -16.02 9.27
N ALA A 223 3.06 -16.68 9.40
CA ALA A 223 3.21 -18.08 9.03
C ALA A 223 2.73 -19.04 10.13
N LYS A 224 2.86 -18.63 11.39
CA LYS A 224 2.57 -19.44 12.59
C LYS A 224 1.81 -18.58 13.60
N GLY A 225 0.93 -19.21 14.37
CA GLY A 225 0.12 -18.51 15.36
C GLY A 225 -1.27 -18.10 14.82
N ARG A 226 -1.92 -17.22 15.54
CA ARG A 226 -3.29 -16.75 15.24
C ARG A 226 -3.27 -15.59 14.23
N PHE A 227 -3.82 -15.81 13.06
CA PHE A 227 -3.99 -14.79 12.06
C PHE A 227 -5.05 -15.18 11.02
N GLY A 228 -5.78 -14.19 10.46
CA GLY A 228 -6.76 -14.40 9.40
C GLY A 228 -7.91 -15.31 9.83
N PHE A 229 -8.43 -16.04 8.86
CA PHE A 229 -9.49 -17.02 9.05
C PHE A 229 -8.88 -18.38 9.47
N ASP A 230 -8.48 -18.53 10.69
CA ASP A 230 -7.66 -19.64 11.18
C ASP A 230 -8.38 -20.99 11.34
N GLY A 231 -9.58 -21.10 10.81
CA GLY A 231 -10.36 -22.33 10.80
C GLY A 231 -11.21 -22.58 12.03
N LYS A 232 -11.25 -21.67 12.99
CA LYS A 232 -12.24 -21.71 14.08
C LYS A 232 -13.50 -20.96 13.68
N ALA A 233 -14.54 -21.70 13.35
CA ALA A 233 -15.92 -21.23 13.14
C ALA A 233 -16.11 -20.11 12.07
N GLY A 234 -15.11 -19.76 11.31
CA GLY A 234 -15.18 -18.73 10.28
C GLY A 234 -15.54 -17.33 10.78
N CYS A 235 -15.29 -17.05 12.05
CA CYS A 235 -15.67 -15.80 12.68
C CYS A 235 -14.56 -15.34 13.61
N TYR A 236 -14.15 -14.10 13.51
CA TYR A 236 -13.14 -13.47 14.39
C TYR A 236 -13.56 -13.52 15.86
N GLU A 237 -14.86 -13.41 16.11
CA GLU A 237 -15.45 -13.33 17.44
C GLU A 237 -15.33 -14.62 18.26
N THR A 238 -15.02 -15.75 17.59
CA THR A 238 -14.92 -17.06 18.27
C THR A 238 -13.50 -17.43 18.66
N ASN A 239 -12.50 -16.65 18.28
CA ASN A 239 -11.11 -16.87 18.64
C ASN A 239 -10.84 -16.37 20.06
N GLU A 240 -10.34 -17.24 20.92
CA GLU A 240 -9.92 -16.82 22.24
C GLU A 240 -8.58 -16.08 22.17
N PRO A 241 -8.48 -14.87 22.77
CA PRO A 241 -7.23 -14.13 22.80
C PRO A 241 -6.07 -14.95 23.38
N GLY A 242 -4.89 -14.87 22.74
CA GLY A 242 -3.69 -15.57 23.19
C GLY A 242 -3.67 -17.07 22.86
N SER A 243 -4.71 -17.60 22.20
CA SER A 243 -4.68 -18.99 21.75
C SER A 243 -3.72 -19.18 20.58
N PRO A 244 -2.80 -20.14 20.61
CA PRO A 244 -1.94 -20.44 19.46
C PRO A 244 -2.74 -21.16 18.38
N HIS A 245 -2.59 -20.73 17.14
CA HIS A 245 -3.13 -21.39 15.96
C HIS A 245 -2.05 -21.45 14.88
N ASN A 246 -1.94 -22.58 14.24
CA ASN A 246 -0.95 -22.77 13.19
C ASN A 246 -1.62 -22.52 11.82
N ILE A 247 -1.19 -21.50 11.12
CA ILE A 247 -1.75 -21.13 9.81
C ILE A 247 -1.12 -22.02 8.73
N PHE A 248 0.19 -21.90 8.50
CA PHE A 248 0.89 -22.62 7.44
C PHE A 248 1.90 -23.64 7.95
N THR A 249 2.43 -23.48 9.15
CA THR A 249 3.47 -24.35 9.73
C THR A 249 3.30 -24.53 11.23
N ASP A 250 3.71 -25.70 11.70
CA ASP A 250 3.82 -26.02 13.13
C ASP A 250 5.21 -25.68 13.69
N GLU A 251 6.19 -25.44 12.81
CA GLU A 251 7.59 -25.23 13.19
C GLU A 251 8.12 -23.93 12.60
N TYR A 252 9.04 -23.30 13.33
CA TYR A 252 9.86 -22.24 12.76
C TYR A 252 10.84 -22.82 11.73
N LEU A 253 11.09 -22.08 10.68
CA LEU A 253 11.96 -22.49 9.60
C LEU A 253 12.88 -21.34 9.22
N LEU A 254 14.14 -21.65 8.96
CA LEU A 254 15.12 -20.76 8.35
C LEU A 254 15.73 -21.44 7.12
N LEU A 255 15.88 -20.68 6.04
CA LEU A 255 16.63 -21.07 4.86
C LEU A 255 17.49 -19.89 4.44
N GLY A 256 18.77 -20.14 4.16
CA GLY A 256 19.61 -19.07 3.64
C GLY A 256 21.01 -19.48 3.30
N GLU A 257 21.68 -18.55 2.68
CA GLU A 257 23.08 -18.63 2.35
C GLU A 257 23.73 -17.25 2.34
N LEU A 258 25.01 -17.21 2.74
CA LEU A 258 25.83 -16.02 2.80
C LEU A 258 27.03 -16.23 1.86
N HIS A 259 27.09 -15.44 0.80
CA HIS A 259 28.18 -15.41 -0.18
C HIS A 259 29.16 -14.30 0.18
N ILE A 260 30.42 -14.66 0.35
CA ILE A 260 31.49 -13.74 0.78
C ILE A 260 32.63 -13.82 -0.22
N THR A 261 32.85 -12.73 -0.92
CA THR A 261 33.99 -12.58 -1.83
C THR A 261 35.14 -11.89 -1.11
N THR A 262 36.33 -12.50 -1.16
CA THR A 262 37.54 -11.95 -0.59
C THR A 262 38.63 -11.86 -1.65
N ASP A 263 39.76 -11.25 -1.32
CA ASP A 263 40.96 -11.24 -2.15
C ASP A 263 41.63 -12.64 -2.32
N ARG A 264 41.07 -13.66 -1.65
CA ARG A 264 41.52 -15.07 -1.74
C ARG A 264 40.50 -15.99 -2.41
N GLY A 265 39.33 -15.52 -2.73
CA GLY A 265 38.28 -16.29 -3.37
C GLY A 265 36.91 -16.14 -2.69
N GLU A 266 35.95 -16.99 -3.04
CA GLU A 266 34.61 -17.00 -2.51
C GLU A 266 34.45 -18.02 -1.36
N THR A 267 33.75 -17.63 -0.29
CA THR A 267 33.31 -18.50 0.79
C THR A 267 31.78 -18.45 0.84
N VAL A 268 31.13 -19.62 0.90
CA VAL A 268 29.67 -19.72 1.04
C VAL A 268 29.31 -20.39 2.35
N VAL A 269 28.50 -19.70 3.16
CA VAL A 269 27.96 -20.21 4.41
C VAL A 269 26.47 -20.48 4.22
N VAL A 270 26.02 -21.71 4.39
CA VAL A 270 24.65 -22.15 4.14
C VAL A 270 23.93 -22.58 5.39
N THR A 271 22.60 -22.58 5.38
CA THR A 271 21.82 -23.26 6.41
C THR A 271 21.95 -24.78 6.26
N ASP A 272 22.42 -25.45 7.29
CA ASP A 272 22.64 -26.89 7.36
C ASP A 272 22.69 -27.37 8.84
N GLU A 273 23.02 -28.64 9.05
CA GLU A 273 23.08 -29.24 10.39
C GLU A 273 24.17 -28.65 11.32
N ARG A 274 25.05 -27.80 10.80
CA ARG A 274 26.08 -27.10 11.60
C ARG A 274 25.54 -25.88 12.33
N TRP A 275 24.29 -25.49 12.04
CA TRP A 275 23.61 -24.47 12.82
C TRP A 275 23.21 -24.97 14.18
N GLN A 276 23.05 -24.05 15.10
CA GLN A 276 22.63 -24.31 16.48
C GLN A 276 21.45 -23.44 16.83
N SER A 277 20.62 -23.87 17.76
CA SER A 277 19.46 -23.14 18.26
C SER A 277 19.44 -23.06 19.78
N ALA A 278 18.82 -22.00 20.29
CA ALA A 278 18.52 -21.82 21.70
C ALA A 278 17.19 -21.04 21.86
N PRO A 279 16.50 -21.17 23.00
CA PRO A 279 15.31 -20.33 23.26
C PRO A 279 15.67 -18.86 23.20
N ALA A 280 14.86 -18.07 22.46
CA ALA A 280 14.91 -16.61 22.47
C ALA A 280 14.09 -16.05 23.64
N PRO A 281 14.34 -14.79 24.07
CA PRO A 281 13.55 -14.14 25.12
C PRO A 281 12.11 -13.82 24.72
N LEU A 282 11.75 -14.00 23.46
CA LEU A 282 10.38 -13.88 22.94
C LEU A 282 9.57 -15.11 23.36
N THR A 283 8.93 -15.06 24.53
CA THR A 283 8.20 -16.17 25.12
C THR A 283 6.78 -16.35 24.59
N PHE A 284 6.26 -15.36 23.89
CA PHE A 284 4.98 -15.38 23.17
C PHE A 284 5.02 -14.35 22.04
N GLY A 285 4.42 -14.68 20.91
CA GLY A 285 4.26 -13.77 19.77
C GLY A 285 3.02 -14.08 18.95
N SER A 286 2.29 -13.05 18.56
CA SER A 286 1.12 -13.11 17.68
C SER A 286 0.93 -11.77 17.00
N ILE A 287 0.56 -11.77 15.73
CA ILE A 287 0.24 -10.52 15.01
C ILE A 287 -0.89 -9.78 15.72
N TYR A 288 -1.95 -10.47 16.16
CA TYR A 288 -3.10 -9.84 16.80
C TYR A 288 -2.87 -9.53 18.29
N ASP A 289 -2.26 -10.48 19.00
CA ASP A 289 -2.21 -10.39 20.45
C ASP A 289 -0.96 -9.67 20.96
N GLY A 290 0.07 -9.56 20.12
CA GLY A 290 1.31 -8.88 20.45
C GLY A 290 2.41 -9.80 20.93
N GLU A 291 3.27 -9.34 21.84
CA GLU A 291 4.47 -10.06 22.27
C GLU A 291 4.67 -10.05 23.78
N ARG A 292 5.32 -11.10 24.25
CA ARG A 292 5.89 -11.15 25.60
C ARG A 292 7.39 -11.39 25.50
N TYR A 293 8.17 -10.47 26.00
CA TYR A 293 9.63 -10.50 25.99
C TYR A 293 10.16 -10.55 27.42
N ASP A 294 10.91 -11.60 27.76
CA ASP A 294 11.54 -11.76 29.06
C ASP A 294 13.05 -11.56 28.94
N ALA A 295 13.52 -10.35 29.26
CA ALA A 295 14.93 -9.99 29.13
C ALA A 295 15.86 -10.85 30.02
N ARG A 296 15.34 -11.49 31.07
CA ARG A 296 16.12 -12.38 31.92
C ARG A 296 16.57 -13.65 31.19
N LEU A 297 15.97 -13.97 30.04
CA LEU A 297 16.28 -15.10 29.16
C LEU A 297 17.24 -14.70 28.02
N GLU A 298 17.66 -13.43 27.94
CA GLU A 298 18.60 -13.01 26.93
C GLU A 298 19.94 -13.75 27.03
N ILE A 299 20.43 -14.22 25.90
CA ILE A 299 21.77 -14.77 25.74
C ILE A 299 22.67 -13.63 25.27
N GLU A 300 23.56 -13.20 26.15
CA GLU A 300 24.47 -12.10 25.85
C GLU A 300 25.35 -12.44 24.63
N ASN A 301 25.44 -11.49 23.71
CA ASN A 301 26.23 -11.64 22.48
C ASN A 301 25.86 -12.87 21.62
N TRP A 302 24.59 -13.32 21.68
CA TRP A 302 24.16 -14.58 21.05
C TRP A 302 24.55 -14.71 19.57
N ALA A 303 24.55 -13.63 18.80
CA ALA A 303 24.92 -13.59 17.38
C ALA A 303 26.37 -13.10 17.13
N SER A 304 27.26 -13.18 18.15
CA SER A 304 28.64 -12.71 18.08
C SER A 304 29.63 -13.85 18.37
N PRO A 305 30.86 -13.79 17.85
CA PRO A 305 31.95 -14.70 18.23
C PRO A 305 32.26 -14.68 19.73
N THR A 306 31.96 -13.61 20.43
CA THR A 306 32.21 -13.45 21.87
C THR A 306 31.16 -14.12 22.77
N CYS A 307 30.17 -14.80 22.21
CA CYS A 307 29.14 -15.50 22.97
C CYS A 307 29.76 -16.68 23.78
N THR A 308 29.50 -16.68 25.08
CA THR A 308 30.04 -17.71 26.00
C THR A 308 28.97 -18.74 26.43
N PHE A 309 27.72 -18.61 25.94
CA PHE A 309 26.65 -19.53 26.24
C PHE A 309 26.95 -20.93 25.67
N ASP A 310 26.82 -21.98 26.49
CA ASP A 310 27.15 -23.38 26.15
C ASP A 310 25.90 -24.28 25.98
N GLY A 311 24.70 -23.73 26.22
CA GLY A 311 23.44 -24.45 26.14
C GLY A 311 22.83 -24.59 24.74
N TRP A 312 23.62 -24.35 23.68
CA TRP A 312 23.16 -24.46 22.29
C TRP A 312 22.77 -25.92 21.95
N GLN A 313 21.61 -26.04 21.29
CA GLN A 313 21.09 -27.32 20.79
C GLN A 313 21.27 -27.40 19.26
N PRO A 314 21.37 -28.63 18.69
CA PRO A 314 21.40 -28.76 17.22
C PRO A 314 20.10 -28.27 16.59
N VAL A 315 20.14 -28.00 15.29
CA VAL A 315 18.97 -27.88 14.43
C VAL A 315 18.69 -29.21 13.73
N LYS A 316 17.52 -29.36 13.17
CA LYS A 316 17.15 -30.46 12.27
C LYS A 316 16.85 -29.95 10.87
N ILE A 317 17.09 -30.80 9.86
CA ILE A 317 16.64 -30.52 8.51
C ILE A 317 15.12 -30.63 8.46
N ASN A 318 14.49 -29.58 7.96
CA ASN A 318 13.04 -29.52 7.78
C ASN A 318 12.65 -30.07 6.42
N THR A 319 11.77 -31.06 6.42
CA THR A 319 11.28 -31.75 5.21
C THR A 319 9.84 -31.38 4.86
N GLU A 320 9.32 -30.27 5.37
CA GLU A 320 7.98 -29.81 5.06
C GLU A 320 7.81 -29.58 3.54
N THR A 321 6.85 -30.25 2.95
CA THR A 321 6.60 -30.24 1.51
C THR A 321 5.44 -29.36 1.07
N ARG A 322 4.66 -28.83 2.03
CA ARG A 322 3.48 -27.98 1.76
C ARG A 322 3.84 -26.53 1.45
N LEU A 323 5.10 -26.19 1.38
CA LEU A 323 5.57 -24.85 1.16
C LEU A 323 5.62 -24.53 -0.33
N GLY A 324 5.25 -23.30 -0.68
CA GLY A 324 5.26 -22.79 -2.03
C GLY A 324 6.66 -22.60 -2.64
N SER A 325 6.69 -22.12 -3.87
CA SER A 325 7.94 -21.84 -4.58
C SER A 325 8.71 -20.70 -3.93
N LEU A 326 10.02 -20.86 -3.82
CA LEU A 326 10.91 -19.81 -3.33
C LEU A 326 11.23 -18.83 -4.47
N THR A 327 11.01 -17.55 -4.25
CA THR A 327 11.25 -16.48 -5.24
C THR A 327 12.03 -15.34 -4.62
N ALA A 328 12.74 -14.59 -5.45
CA ALA A 328 13.30 -13.31 -5.03
C ALA A 328 12.18 -12.35 -4.59
N ARG A 329 12.51 -11.39 -3.74
CA ARG A 329 11.53 -10.46 -3.21
C ARG A 329 10.84 -9.62 -4.30
N LEU A 330 9.55 -9.42 -4.12
CA LEU A 330 8.74 -8.40 -4.80
C LEU A 330 8.32 -7.30 -3.82
N SER A 331 8.15 -7.63 -2.56
CA SER A 331 7.74 -6.69 -1.51
C SER A 331 8.74 -5.56 -1.33
N LEU A 332 8.23 -4.33 -1.24
CA LEU A 332 9.03 -3.24 -0.68
C LEU A 332 9.33 -3.53 0.80
N PRO A 333 10.54 -3.22 1.28
CA PRO A 333 10.86 -3.43 2.70
C PRO A 333 9.95 -2.60 3.60
N VAL A 334 9.48 -3.18 4.68
CA VAL A 334 8.79 -2.43 5.75
C VAL A 334 9.85 -1.74 6.60
N LYS A 335 9.74 -0.43 6.76
CA LYS A 335 10.72 0.39 7.50
C LYS A 335 10.05 1.31 8.51
N ALA A 336 10.77 1.69 9.55
CA ALA A 336 10.39 2.80 10.42
C ALA A 336 10.63 4.12 9.68
N LYS A 337 9.56 4.78 9.24
CA LYS A 337 9.62 5.95 8.34
C LYS A 337 9.43 7.28 9.06
N HIS A 338 8.69 7.27 10.16
CA HIS A 338 8.46 8.45 11.00
C HIS A 338 8.62 8.08 12.46
N ILE A 339 9.22 8.99 13.20
CA ILE A 339 9.38 8.87 14.66
C ILE A 339 8.56 9.98 15.31
N LEU A 340 7.68 9.61 16.25
CA LEU A 340 6.80 10.51 16.97
C LEU A 340 7.14 10.46 18.46
N THR A 341 7.23 11.63 19.07
CA THR A 341 7.41 11.74 20.52
C THR A 341 6.05 11.87 21.19
N PRO A 342 5.63 10.90 22.03
CA PRO A 342 4.34 10.93 22.69
C PRO A 342 4.29 11.97 23.83
N LYS A 343 3.06 12.28 24.25
CA LYS A 343 2.78 13.12 25.42
C LYS A 343 2.03 12.31 26.46
N VAL A 344 2.32 12.56 27.73
CA VAL A 344 1.55 11.98 28.83
C VAL A 344 0.14 12.60 28.87
N VAL A 345 -0.86 11.74 28.99
CA VAL A 345 -2.27 12.11 29.13
C VAL A 345 -2.71 11.89 30.58
N GLN A 346 -3.31 12.91 31.18
CA GLN A 346 -3.95 12.75 32.48
C GLN A 346 -5.37 12.24 32.30
N THR A 347 -5.64 11.02 32.75
CA THR A 347 -6.99 10.43 32.67
C THR A 347 -7.75 10.58 33.98
N PRO A 348 -9.11 10.63 33.96
CA PRO A 348 -9.92 10.63 35.18
C PRO A 348 -9.70 9.40 36.07
N LYS A 349 -9.24 8.30 35.51
CA LYS A 349 -8.92 7.05 36.26
C LYS A 349 -7.46 6.97 36.74
N ASN A 350 -6.67 8.05 36.56
CA ASN A 350 -5.24 8.07 36.87
C ASN A 350 -4.45 6.96 36.16
N GLU A 351 -4.80 6.63 34.92
CA GLU A 351 -4.06 5.67 34.12
C GLU A 351 -2.78 6.33 33.57
N LEU A 352 -1.70 5.56 33.47
CA LEU A 352 -0.48 6.01 32.77
C LEU A 352 -0.69 5.82 31.26
N VAL A 353 -1.07 6.90 30.58
CA VAL A 353 -1.39 6.89 29.15
C VAL A 353 -0.52 7.87 28.40
N LEU A 354 -0.04 7.44 27.23
CA LEU A 354 0.66 8.28 26.26
C LEU A 354 -0.21 8.52 25.04
N ASP A 355 -0.22 9.75 24.50
CA ASP A 355 -0.82 10.12 23.21
C ASP A 355 0.28 10.49 22.22
N LEU A 356 0.35 9.79 21.09
CA LEU A 356 1.25 10.10 19.98
C LEU A 356 0.78 11.33 19.17
N GLY A 357 -0.47 11.77 19.35
CA GLY A 357 -1.08 12.85 18.57
C GLY A 357 -1.43 12.45 17.13
N GLN A 358 -1.14 11.21 16.73
CA GLN A 358 -1.39 10.62 15.42
C GLN A 358 -1.62 9.12 15.59
N ASN A 359 -2.68 8.57 14.97
CA ASN A 359 -2.85 7.13 14.84
C ASN A 359 -1.82 6.59 13.84
N ILE A 360 -1.08 5.56 14.19
CA ILE A 360 0.01 4.97 13.40
C ILE A 360 -0.06 3.46 13.41
N THR A 361 0.56 2.84 12.42
CA THR A 361 0.95 1.43 12.46
C THR A 361 2.42 1.32 12.80
N GLY A 362 2.75 0.45 13.76
CA GLY A 362 4.16 0.25 14.14
C GLY A 362 4.36 -0.12 15.59
N TRP A 363 5.36 0.49 16.21
CA TRP A 363 5.83 0.16 17.54
C TRP A 363 5.91 1.38 18.46
N LEU A 364 5.80 1.14 19.75
CA LEU A 364 6.36 2.03 20.77
C LEU A 364 7.70 1.45 21.21
N THR A 365 8.74 2.27 21.19
CA THR A 365 10.09 1.93 21.64
C THR A 365 10.47 2.80 22.82
N PHE A 366 11.33 2.31 23.70
CA PHE A 366 11.78 3.04 24.87
C PHE A 366 13.07 2.46 25.45
N THR A 367 13.74 3.21 26.29
CA THR A 367 14.83 2.73 27.14
C THR A 367 14.27 2.38 28.52
N ALA A 368 14.43 1.15 28.96
CA ALA A 368 14.07 0.68 30.29
C ALA A 368 15.30 0.59 31.21
N ASP A 369 15.21 1.18 32.40
CA ASP A 369 16.18 1.06 33.49
C ASP A 369 15.39 0.72 34.78
N LEU A 370 14.95 -0.51 34.86
CA LEU A 370 13.99 -1.00 35.86
C LEU A 370 14.59 -2.16 36.66
N PRO A 371 14.20 -2.36 37.93
CA PRO A 371 14.63 -3.51 38.71
C PRO A 371 14.34 -4.83 38.02
N ALA A 372 15.22 -5.82 38.22
CA ALA A 372 15.03 -7.18 37.69
C ALA A 372 13.69 -7.77 38.16
N GLY A 373 12.95 -8.38 37.21
CA GLY A 373 11.64 -8.96 37.44
C GLY A 373 10.48 -8.00 37.38
N THR A 374 10.71 -6.69 37.14
CA THR A 374 9.63 -5.73 36.85
C THR A 374 8.97 -6.12 35.54
N GLU A 375 7.67 -6.35 35.54
CA GLU A 375 6.87 -6.64 34.37
C GLU A 375 6.13 -5.37 33.93
N LEU A 376 6.51 -4.84 32.77
CA LEU A 376 5.75 -3.80 32.07
C LEU A 376 4.72 -4.44 31.15
N ARG A 377 3.51 -3.89 31.16
CA ARG A 377 2.46 -4.23 30.21
C ARG A 377 2.03 -2.97 29.50
N LEU A 378 2.21 -2.94 28.18
CA LEU A 378 1.75 -1.89 27.27
C LEU A 378 0.50 -2.40 26.57
N GLN A 379 -0.57 -1.62 26.58
CA GLN A 379 -1.79 -1.86 25.84
C GLN A 379 -1.98 -0.75 24.82
N PHE A 380 -2.31 -1.14 23.59
CA PHE A 380 -2.43 -0.22 22.47
C PHE A 380 -3.90 0.05 22.15
N GLY A 381 -4.26 1.28 21.80
CA GLY A 381 -5.60 1.71 21.47
C GLY A 381 -5.62 2.93 20.54
N GLU A 382 -6.74 3.12 19.86
CA GLU A 382 -6.89 4.20 18.87
C GLU A 382 -7.50 5.48 19.44
N LEU A 383 -8.25 5.39 20.52
CA LEU A 383 -9.02 6.50 21.06
C LEU A 383 -9.12 6.47 22.59
N LEU A 384 -9.53 7.60 23.13
CA LEU A 384 -10.04 7.71 24.49
C LEU A 384 -11.57 7.80 24.43
N GLN A 385 -12.25 7.20 25.40
CA GLN A 385 -13.67 7.37 25.63
C GLN A 385 -13.91 7.84 27.07
N ASP A 386 -14.72 8.89 27.25
CA ASP A 386 -14.87 9.58 28.54
C ASP A 386 -13.49 9.98 29.13
N ASP A 387 -12.57 10.46 28.28
CA ASP A 387 -11.17 10.81 28.57
C ASP A 387 -10.32 9.69 29.19
N CYS A 388 -10.78 8.44 29.12
CA CYS A 388 -10.07 7.28 29.60
C CYS A 388 -9.62 6.39 28.43
N PHE A 389 -8.57 5.60 28.66
CA PHE A 389 -8.09 4.63 27.67
C PHE A 389 -9.19 3.64 27.28
N TYR A 390 -9.42 3.49 25.97
CA TYR A 390 -10.47 2.64 25.39
C TYR A 390 -9.89 1.72 24.32
N ARG A 391 -10.35 0.47 24.27
CA ARG A 391 -9.83 -0.53 23.33
C ARG A 391 -10.82 -1.62 22.94
N ASP A 392 -12.11 -1.52 23.27
CA ASP A 392 -13.07 -2.59 22.99
C ASP A 392 -13.25 -2.81 21.48
N ASN A 393 -12.97 -1.80 20.65
CA ASN A 393 -12.96 -1.92 19.19
C ASN A 393 -11.80 -2.75 18.63
N MET A 394 -10.84 -3.18 19.46
CA MET A 394 -9.83 -4.17 19.06
C MET A 394 -10.41 -5.58 18.95
N ARG A 395 -11.65 -5.79 19.36
CA ARG A 395 -12.36 -7.06 19.36
C ARG A 395 -11.59 -8.12 20.15
N SER A 396 -11.25 -9.26 19.52
CA SER A 396 -10.50 -10.33 20.19
C SER A 396 -9.00 -10.13 20.24
N ALA A 397 -8.44 -9.12 19.55
CA ALA A 397 -7.00 -8.87 19.56
C ALA A 397 -6.55 -8.26 20.90
N LEU A 398 -5.59 -8.88 21.58
CA LEU A 398 -5.06 -8.35 22.85
C LEU A 398 -4.25 -7.08 22.65
N CYS A 399 -3.56 -6.91 21.53
CA CYS A 399 -2.75 -5.74 21.21
C CYS A 399 -1.90 -5.32 22.40
N GLU A 400 -1.06 -6.23 22.92
CA GLU A 400 -0.26 -6.01 24.12
C GLU A 400 1.22 -6.27 23.86
N TYR A 401 2.06 -5.47 24.48
CA TYR A 401 3.48 -5.78 24.62
C TYR A 401 3.81 -5.93 26.09
N ARG A 402 4.42 -7.07 26.47
CA ARG A 402 4.87 -7.30 27.84
C ARG A 402 6.38 -7.44 27.84
N TYR A 403 7.03 -6.69 28.70
CA TYR A 403 8.47 -6.70 28.90
C TYR A 403 8.78 -7.01 30.36
N ILE A 404 9.64 -8.02 30.60
CA ILE A 404 10.15 -8.33 31.93
C ILE A 404 11.62 -7.93 31.97
N SER A 405 11.94 -6.98 32.85
CA SER A 405 13.30 -6.46 33.01
C SER A 405 14.23 -7.48 33.67
N ASP A 406 15.47 -7.52 33.22
CA ASP A 406 16.56 -8.24 33.85
C ASP A 406 17.39 -7.38 34.84
N GLY A 407 17.05 -6.11 35.01
CA GLY A 407 17.74 -5.15 35.85
C GLY A 407 18.83 -4.35 35.16
N ARG A 408 19.10 -4.59 33.87
CA ARG A 408 20.03 -3.80 33.05
C ARG A 408 19.28 -2.71 32.31
N LYS A 409 19.96 -1.60 32.09
CA LYS A 409 19.45 -0.57 31.18
C LYS A 409 19.45 -1.12 29.74
N ALA A 410 18.29 -1.15 29.08
CA ALA A 410 18.12 -1.75 27.77
C ALA A 410 17.20 -0.90 26.87
N PHE A 411 17.48 -0.90 25.55
CA PHE A 411 16.55 -0.44 24.53
C PHE A 411 15.52 -1.55 24.26
N VAL A 412 14.24 -1.22 24.33
CA VAL A 412 13.12 -2.16 24.25
C VAL A 412 12.27 -1.85 23.02
N ARG A 413 11.98 -2.87 22.22
CA ARG A 413 11.09 -2.85 21.08
C ARG A 413 10.48 -4.23 20.80
N PRO A 414 9.35 -4.32 20.11
CA PRO A 414 8.85 -5.57 19.53
C PRO A 414 9.76 -6.09 18.41
N ILE A 415 9.55 -7.35 17.99
CA ILE A 415 10.36 -8.03 16.96
C ILE A 415 9.48 -8.52 15.79
N ALA A 416 8.40 -9.25 16.08
CA ALA A 416 7.68 -10.05 15.09
C ALA A 416 6.17 -9.75 15.06
N THR A 417 5.76 -8.57 15.47
CA THR A 417 4.38 -8.08 15.44
C THR A 417 4.36 -6.58 15.11
N PHE A 418 3.18 -6.03 14.91
CA PHE A 418 2.93 -4.59 14.82
C PHE A 418 1.58 -4.25 15.44
N TYR A 419 1.37 -2.99 15.75
CA TYR A 419 0.17 -2.46 16.36
C TYR A 419 -0.36 -1.29 15.55
N GLY A 420 -1.69 -1.13 15.48
CA GLY A 420 -2.34 0.09 15.05
C GLY A 420 -2.80 0.87 16.29
N PHE A 421 -2.32 2.11 16.48
CA PHE A 421 -2.60 2.82 17.72
C PHE A 421 -2.28 4.31 17.66
N ARG A 422 -2.94 5.06 18.50
CA ARG A 422 -2.60 6.43 18.86
C ARG A 422 -2.23 6.54 20.33
N PHE A 423 -2.89 5.76 21.18
CA PHE A 423 -2.72 5.81 22.63
C PHE A 423 -2.08 4.52 23.15
N VAL A 424 -1.22 4.65 24.16
CA VAL A 424 -0.59 3.50 24.80
C VAL A 424 -0.75 3.64 26.31
N LYS A 425 -1.34 2.63 26.93
CA LYS A 425 -1.49 2.53 28.39
C LYS A 425 -0.41 1.64 28.96
N PHE A 426 0.31 2.13 29.95
CA PHE A 426 1.29 1.38 30.74
C PHE A 426 0.67 0.84 32.02
N SER A 427 1.11 -0.35 32.41
CA SER A 427 0.77 -1.01 33.69
C SER A 427 2.01 -1.74 34.21
N GLY A 428 2.04 -2.05 35.52
CA GLY A 428 3.18 -2.68 36.18
C GLY A 428 4.18 -1.69 36.78
N ILE A 429 3.95 -0.40 36.58
CA ILE A 429 4.69 0.73 37.17
C ILE A 429 3.71 1.82 37.61
N ASP A 430 4.11 2.62 38.59
CA ASP A 430 3.30 3.72 39.11
C ASP A 430 3.66 5.09 38.49
N SER A 431 4.81 5.19 37.84
CA SER A 431 5.30 6.39 37.14
C SER A 431 6.18 5.99 35.94
N PHE A 432 6.59 6.95 35.13
CA PHE A 432 7.57 6.72 34.06
C PHE A 432 9.03 6.80 34.55
N ASP A 433 9.27 6.77 35.88
CA ASP A 433 10.62 6.72 36.41
C ASP A 433 11.30 5.40 35.97
N GLY A 434 12.52 5.51 35.42
CA GLY A 434 13.22 4.38 34.79
C GLY A 434 12.80 4.05 33.36
N ILE A 435 11.90 4.84 32.76
CA ILE A 435 11.54 4.75 31.34
C ILE A 435 11.96 6.07 30.65
N ALA A 436 12.79 5.95 29.61
CA ALA A 436 13.30 7.10 28.86
C ALA A 436 13.22 6.88 27.35
N ASP A 437 13.49 7.91 26.57
CA ASP A 437 13.60 7.87 25.11
C ASP A 437 12.39 7.18 24.45
N ILE A 438 11.18 7.54 24.91
CA ILE A 438 9.94 6.93 24.42
C ILE A 438 9.61 7.49 23.05
N GLU A 439 9.51 6.61 22.06
CA GLU A 439 9.23 6.97 20.66
C GLU A 439 8.16 6.07 20.05
N GLY A 440 7.25 6.65 19.27
CA GLY A 440 6.36 5.90 18.37
C GLY A 440 7.00 5.79 16.99
N TRP A 441 7.30 4.58 16.56
CA TRP A 441 7.86 4.28 15.24
C TRP A 441 6.73 3.90 14.29
N ALA A 442 6.39 4.82 13.37
CA ALA A 442 5.44 4.53 12.30
C ALA A 442 6.13 3.73 11.19
N MET A 443 5.59 2.54 10.93
CA MET A 443 6.17 1.54 10.04
C MET A 443 5.23 1.26 8.86
N TYR A 444 5.78 1.24 7.66
CA TYR A 444 5.06 0.86 6.44
C TYR A 444 6.04 0.49 5.33
N SER A 445 5.53 -0.12 4.25
CA SER A 445 6.33 -0.44 3.05
C SER A 445 7.03 0.80 2.51
N ASP A 446 8.27 0.69 2.07
CA ASP A 446 9.13 1.82 1.68
C ASP A 446 8.62 2.55 0.41
N LEU A 447 7.41 3.05 0.49
CA LEU A 447 6.73 3.83 -0.53
C LEU A 447 7.22 5.28 -0.52
N GLU A 448 7.45 5.82 -1.70
CA GLU A 448 7.73 7.24 -1.90
C GLU A 448 6.41 8.02 -1.98
N GLN A 449 6.23 9.02 -1.13
CA GLN A 449 5.12 9.96 -1.29
C GLN A 449 5.36 10.84 -2.51
N THR A 450 4.44 10.82 -3.45
CA THR A 450 4.53 11.56 -4.72
C THR A 450 3.56 12.70 -4.81
N GLY A 451 2.44 12.64 -4.10
CA GLY A 451 1.38 13.65 -4.15
C GLY A 451 1.27 14.49 -2.89
N GLU A 452 0.83 15.73 -3.08
CA GLU A 452 0.47 16.65 -2.02
C GLU A 452 -0.70 17.53 -2.48
N ILE A 453 -1.67 17.76 -1.60
CA ILE A 453 -2.79 18.69 -1.79
C ILE A 453 -2.71 19.77 -0.73
N VAL A 454 -2.85 21.02 -1.18
CA VAL A 454 -2.95 22.18 -0.30
C VAL A 454 -4.17 23.01 -0.71
N THR A 455 -5.00 23.35 0.25
CA THR A 455 -6.19 24.19 0.04
C THR A 455 -6.20 25.38 1.02
N ALA A 456 -7.10 26.34 0.81
CA ALA A 456 -7.32 27.41 1.77
C ALA A 456 -8.10 26.99 3.02
N ASN A 457 -8.61 25.76 3.08
CA ASN A 457 -9.36 25.22 4.23
C ASN A 457 -8.52 24.24 5.03
N GLU A 458 -8.16 24.60 6.25
CA GLU A 458 -7.32 23.80 7.15
C GLU A 458 -7.94 22.44 7.51
N LYS A 459 -9.27 22.32 7.57
CA LYS A 459 -9.94 21.04 7.82
C LYS A 459 -9.81 20.10 6.63
N VAL A 460 -9.90 20.62 5.42
CA VAL A 460 -9.65 19.84 4.19
C VAL A 460 -8.19 19.41 4.11
N ASN A 461 -7.24 20.27 4.49
CA ASN A 461 -5.82 19.92 4.56
C ASN A 461 -5.59 18.82 5.61
N ARG A 462 -6.29 18.89 6.76
CA ARG A 462 -6.22 17.83 7.77
C ARG A 462 -6.83 16.53 7.25
N LEU A 463 -7.96 16.57 6.58
CA LEU A 463 -8.59 15.40 5.97
C LEU A 463 -7.66 14.73 4.95
N TYR A 464 -6.97 15.52 4.12
CA TYR A 464 -5.96 15.00 3.21
C TYR A 464 -4.85 14.24 3.95
N LEU A 465 -4.31 14.84 5.02
CA LEU A 465 -3.31 14.17 5.85
C LEU A 465 -3.85 12.88 6.49
N ASN A 466 -5.12 12.85 6.89
CA ASN A 466 -5.76 11.64 7.40
C ASN A 466 -5.77 10.53 6.34
N SER A 467 -6.10 10.85 5.08
CA SER A 467 -6.06 9.90 3.97
C SER A 467 -4.65 9.38 3.70
N VAL A 468 -3.65 10.25 3.72
CA VAL A 468 -2.23 9.85 3.55
C VAL A 468 -1.76 8.98 4.70
N TRP A 469 -2.13 9.30 5.95
CA TRP A 469 -1.78 8.49 7.11
C TRP A 469 -2.47 7.12 7.08
N SER A 470 -3.76 7.06 6.75
CA SER A 470 -4.45 5.78 6.60
C SER A 470 -3.83 4.91 5.50
N GLN A 471 -3.35 5.51 4.40
CA GLN A 471 -2.60 4.78 3.38
C GLN A 471 -1.27 4.25 3.91
N ARG A 472 -0.48 5.05 4.63
CA ARG A 472 0.78 4.61 5.25
C ARG A 472 0.55 3.45 6.20
N ASP A 473 -0.42 3.60 7.08
CA ASP A 473 -0.69 2.68 8.16
C ASP A 473 -1.23 1.32 7.68
N ASN A 474 -1.86 1.31 6.51
CA ASN A 474 -2.44 0.11 5.92
C ASN A 474 -1.64 -0.46 4.74
N PHE A 475 -0.61 0.24 4.24
CA PHE A 475 0.27 -0.28 3.20
C PHE A 475 1.53 -0.92 3.81
N LEU A 476 1.31 -2.01 4.53
CA LEU A 476 2.33 -2.78 5.23
C LEU A 476 2.43 -4.16 4.60
N ASP A 477 3.24 -4.28 3.55
CA ASP A 477 3.45 -5.45 2.68
C ASP A 477 2.24 -5.85 1.83
N VAL A 478 1.03 -5.74 2.37
CA VAL A 478 -0.26 -5.86 1.67
C VAL A 478 -1.13 -4.65 2.01
N PRO A 479 -2.13 -4.31 1.16
CA PRO A 479 -3.06 -3.22 1.46
C PRO A 479 -4.10 -3.69 2.49
N THR A 480 -3.74 -3.67 3.78
CA THR A 480 -4.65 -4.09 4.85
C THR A 480 -5.84 -3.13 4.98
N ASP A 481 -6.99 -3.65 5.38
CA ASP A 481 -8.19 -2.85 5.67
C ASP A 481 -8.00 -1.94 6.89
N CYS A 482 -7.40 -2.47 7.91
CA CYS A 482 -7.15 -1.82 9.19
C CYS A 482 -5.87 -2.36 9.85
N PRO A 483 -5.19 -1.60 10.75
CA PRO A 483 -3.93 -2.06 11.32
C PRO A 483 -4.04 -2.57 12.77
N GLN A 484 -5.21 -2.48 13.44
CA GLN A 484 -5.25 -2.54 14.90
C GLN A 484 -5.95 -3.76 15.49
N ARG A 485 -7.03 -4.26 14.87
CA ARG A 485 -7.88 -5.33 15.41
C ARG A 485 -7.50 -6.71 14.84
N ASP A 486 -8.26 -7.75 15.18
CA ASP A 486 -8.10 -9.12 14.67
C ASP A 486 -8.62 -9.26 13.22
N GLU A 487 -8.05 -8.48 12.31
CA GLU A 487 -8.30 -8.46 10.88
C GLU A 487 -6.99 -8.23 10.13
N ARG A 488 -6.60 -7.01 9.79
CA ARG A 488 -5.30 -6.63 9.21
C ARG A 488 -4.94 -7.44 7.96
N MET A 489 -5.93 -7.61 7.07
CA MET A 489 -5.80 -8.42 5.86
C MET A 489 -5.92 -7.57 4.60
N GLY A 490 -5.38 -8.07 3.49
CA GLY A 490 -5.42 -7.39 2.20
C GLY A 490 -6.80 -7.45 1.54
N TRP A 491 -7.78 -6.72 2.09
CA TRP A 491 -9.13 -6.65 1.56
C TRP A 491 -9.16 -6.04 0.17
N THR A 492 -9.72 -6.79 -0.77
CA THR A 492 -9.72 -6.43 -2.19
C THR A 492 -10.66 -5.27 -2.50
N GLY A 493 -11.78 -5.16 -1.77
CA GLY A 493 -12.73 -4.05 -1.91
C GLY A 493 -12.12 -2.70 -1.59
N ASP A 494 -11.42 -2.63 -0.48
CA ASP A 494 -10.70 -1.43 -0.02
C ASP A 494 -9.61 -1.04 -1.01
N ALA A 495 -8.80 -2.02 -1.41
CA ALA A 495 -7.70 -1.82 -2.33
C ALA A 495 -8.19 -1.24 -3.68
N GLN A 496 -9.28 -1.78 -4.25
CA GLN A 496 -9.78 -1.29 -5.53
C GLN A 496 -10.43 0.10 -5.41
N ALA A 497 -11.19 0.36 -4.35
CA ALA A 497 -11.87 1.63 -4.16
C ALA A 497 -10.88 2.80 -3.98
N PHE A 498 -9.79 2.55 -3.28
CA PHE A 498 -8.78 3.57 -2.96
C PHE A 498 -7.61 3.63 -3.95
N CYS A 499 -7.39 2.61 -4.77
CA CYS A 499 -6.25 2.52 -5.69
C CYS A 499 -5.98 3.78 -6.53
N PRO A 500 -6.99 4.49 -7.11
CA PRO A 500 -6.74 5.72 -7.83
C PRO A 500 -6.14 6.81 -6.94
N THR A 501 -6.66 7.01 -5.73
CA THR A 501 -6.12 7.95 -4.74
C THR A 501 -4.71 7.55 -4.30
N ALA A 502 -4.50 6.26 -4.06
CA ALA A 502 -3.21 5.73 -3.63
C ALA A 502 -2.09 6.06 -4.63
N ASN A 503 -2.36 5.90 -5.94
CA ASN A 503 -1.41 6.17 -7.01
C ASN A 503 -1.10 7.68 -7.20
N TYR A 504 -1.98 8.57 -6.74
CA TYR A 504 -1.66 9.99 -6.66
C TYR A 504 -0.78 10.30 -5.45
N ASN A 505 -1.13 9.73 -4.30
CA ASN A 505 -0.43 10.00 -3.05
C ASN A 505 0.99 9.45 -3.04
N MET A 506 1.19 8.23 -3.59
CA MET A 506 2.47 7.50 -3.51
C MET A 506 2.78 6.75 -4.82
N ASP A 507 4.07 6.45 -5.05
CA ASP A 507 4.49 5.53 -6.11
C ASP A 507 4.18 4.08 -5.70
N CYS A 508 2.98 3.62 -6.04
CA CYS A 508 2.47 2.31 -5.62
C CYS A 508 2.83 1.17 -6.59
N ALA A 509 3.59 1.42 -7.67
CA ALA A 509 3.79 0.43 -8.73
C ALA A 509 4.40 -0.89 -8.22
N ALA A 510 5.47 -0.83 -7.43
CA ALA A 510 6.11 -2.03 -6.88
C ALA A 510 5.23 -2.72 -5.82
N PHE A 511 4.53 -1.94 -4.99
CA PHE A 511 3.61 -2.46 -3.97
C PHE A 511 2.43 -3.22 -4.60
N TYR A 512 1.79 -2.64 -5.61
CA TYR A 512 0.68 -3.29 -6.31
C TYR A 512 1.14 -4.42 -7.26
N ALA A 513 2.40 -4.43 -7.71
CA ALA A 513 2.94 -5.56 -8.44
C ALA A 513 2.99 -6.84 -7.56
N LYS A 514 3.42 -6.70 -6.31
CA LYS A 514 3.39 -7.79 -5.33
C LYS A 514 1.96 -8.23 -5.02
N TYR A 515 1.06 -7.29 -4.77
CA TYR A 515 -0.35 -7.59 -4.50
C TYR A 515 -1.05 -8.29 -5.68
N SER A 516 -0.74 -7.88 -6.92
CA SER A 516 -1.24 -8.56 -8.13
C SER A 516 -0.72 -10.00 -8.25
N ARG A 517 0.49 -10.27 -7.75
CA ARG A 517 1.01 -11.64 -7.66
C ARG A 517 0.23 -12.47 -6.64
N ASP A 518 -0.07 -11.91 -5.47
CA ASP A 518 -0.90 -12.60 -4.47
C ASP A 518 -2.27 -12.95 -5.05
N LEU A 519 -2.96 -12.00 -5.68
CA LEU A 519 -4.24 -12.23 -6.34
C LEU A 519 -4.16 -13.36 -7.37
N LEU A 520 -3.16 -13.35 -8.23
CA LEU A 520 -2.97 -14.37 -9.28
C LEU A 520 -2.76 -15.78 -8.70
N GLU A 521 -1.96 -15.89 -7.62
CA GLU A 521 -1.71 -17.20 -7.02
C GLU A 521 -2.97 -17.78 -6.36
N GLU A 522 -3.81 -16.94 -5.76
CA GLU A 522 -5.10 -17.35 -5.22
C GLU A 522 -6.08 -17.73 -6.33
N GLN A 523 -6.15 -16.94 -7.40
CA GLN A 523 -7.03 -17.21 -8.56
C GLN A 523 -6.74 -18.56 -9.24
N LYS A 524 -5.48 -18.97 -9.30
CA LYS A 524 -5.07 -20.27 -9.86
C LYS A 524 -5.66 -21.46 -9.11
N LEU A 525 -5.96 -21.30 -7.81
CA LEU A 525 -6.62 -22.31 -6.98
C LEU A 525 -8.14 -22.33 -7.16
N ALA A 526 -8.72 -21.22 -7.55
CA ALA A 526 -10.16 -20.98 -7.56
C ALA A 526 -10.76 -20.83 -8.98
N ASP A 527 -10.15 -21.43 -9.99
CA ASP A 527 -10.57 -21.36 -11.40
C ASP A 527 -10.76 -19.92 -11.91
N GLY A 528 -9.93 -18.99 -11.42
CA GLY A 528 -9.96 -17.58 -11.78
C GLY A 528 -10.80 -16.70 -10.85
N LYS A 529 -11.51 -17.27 -9.89
CA LYS A 529 -12.24 -16.52 -8.86
C LYS A 529 -11.26 -15.79 -7.93
N VAL A 530 -11.55 -14.56 -7.60
CA VAL A 530 -10.73 -13.72 -6.71
C VAL A 530 -11.27 -13.79 -5.28
N PRO A 531 -10.46 -14.06 -4.27
CA PRO A 531 -10.90 -14.00 -2.87
C PRO A 531 -11.17 -12.57 -2.41
N ASP A 532 -11.87 -12.42 -1.30
CA ASP A 532 -12.15 -11.09 -0.73
C ASP A 532 -10.92 -10.47 -0.06
N VAL A 533 -10.00 -11.30 0.37
CA VAL A 533 -8.70 -10.91 0.92
C VAL A 533 -7.56 -11.60 0.18
N ALA A 534 -6.47 -10.91 -0.09
CA ALA A 534 -5.30 -11.47 -0.74
C ALA A 534 -4.00 -11.01 -0.04
N PRO A 535 -3.09 -11.93 0.33
CA PRO A 535 -3.26 -13.39 0.25
C PRO A 535 -4.37 -13.89 1.18
N LEU A 536 -5.00 -15.01 0.81
CA LEU A 536 -6.00 -15.65 1.65
C LEU A 536 -5.29 -16.39 2.78
N MET A 537 -5.27 -15.78 3.96
CA MET A 537 -4.59 -16.29 5.15
C MET A 537 -5.42 -17.37 5.83
N VAL A 538 -5.60 -18.48 5.13
CA VAL A 538 -6.31 -19.67 5.64
C VAL A 538 -5.51 -20.90 5.29
N SER A 539 -5.14 -21.69 6.28
CA SER A 539 -4.50 -22.96 6.00
C SER A 539 -5.44 -23.86 5.20
N ARG A 540 -4.92 -24.68 4.27
CA ARG A 540 -5.73 -25.65 3.52
C ARG A 540 -6.54 -26.57 4.41
N ARG A 541 -5.99 -26.91 5.59
CA ARG A 541 -6.69 -27.71 6.60
C ARG A 541 -7.91 -27.01 7.15
N ALA A 542 -7.84 -25.69 7.33
CA ALA A 542 -8.98 -24.88 7.74
C ALA A 542 -10.03 -24.79 6.63
N ASN A 543 -9.61 -24.68 5.36
CA ASN A 543 -10.50 -24.69 4.20
C ASN A 543 -11.33 -25.99 4.09
N GLU A 544 -10.73 -27.12 4.41
CA GLU A 544 -11.46 -28.41 4.43
C GLU A 544 -12.54 -28.43 5.52
N GLN A 545 -12.31 -27.72 6.63
CA GLN A 545 -13.25 -27.65 7.77
C GLN A 545 -14.31 -26.56 7.61
N HIS A 546 -14.02 -25.52 6.80
CA HIS A 546 -14.88 -24.35 6.60
C HIS A 546 -15.05 -24.03 5.10
N PRO A 547 -15.92 -24.77 4.40
CA PRO A 547 -16.14 -24.59 2.95
C PRO A 547 -16.55 -23.15 2.56
N MET A 548 -17.19 -22.40 3.46
CA MET A 548 -17.55 -21.00 3.18
C MET A 548 -16.32 -20.11 3.00
N LEU A 549 -15.23 -20.35 3.73
CA LEU A 549 -13.98 -19.62 3.56
C LEU A 549 -13.22 -20.06 2.30
N SER A 550 -13.31 -21.35 1.95
CA SER A 550 -12.72 -21.87 0.71
C SER A 550 -13.51 -21.49 -0.54
N ALA A 551 -14.84 -21.34 -0.43
CA ALA A 551 -15.75 -20.91 -1.48
C ALA A 551 -15.91 -19.39 -1.54
N GLY A 552 -15.40 -18.64 -0.53
CA GLY A 552 -15.49 -17.20 -0.42
C GLY A 552 -14.85 -16.45 -1.57
N GLY A 553 -15.24 -15.19 -1.74
CA GLY A 553 -14.75 -14.33 -2.82
C GLY A 553 -15.65 -14.35 -4.05
N GLY A 554 -15.20 -13.63 -5.07
CA GLY A 554 -15.99 -13.38 -6.28
C GLY A 554 -17.07 -12.32 -6.03
N HIS A 555 -16.96 -11.51 -4.98
CA HIS A 555 -17.94 -10.48 -4.71
C HIS A 555 -17.66 -9.20 -5.51
N CYS A 556 -18.73 -8.61 -6.05
CA CYS A 556 -18.61 -7.39 -6.85
C CYS A 556 -18.03 -6.23 -6.04
N GLY A 557 -17.16 -5.44 -6.68
CA GLY A 557 -16.45 -4.34 -6.04
C GLY A 557 -15.23 -4.79 -5.23
N TRP A 558 -15.17 -6.05 -4.80
CA TRP A 558 -14.02 -6.67 -4.13
C TRP A 558 -13.11 -7.38 -5.13
N ALA A 559 -13.60 -8.44 -5.69
CA ALA A 559 -12.87 -9.26 -6.67
C ALA A 559 -12.40 -8.47 -7.91
N ASP A 560 -13.04 -7.36 -8.21
CA ASP A 560 -12.70 -6.44 -9.30
C ASP A 560 -11.34 -5.76 -9.12
N ALA A 561 -10.75 -5.83 -7.93
CA ALA A 561 -9.37 -5.41 -7.67
C ALA A 561 -8.38 -6.05 -8.65
N ALA A 562 -8.60 -7.32 -9.03
CA ALA A 562 -7.76 -8.02 -10.00
C ALA A 562 -7.66 -7.32 -11.37
N ALA A 563 -8.71 -6.61 -11.77
CA ALA A 563 -8.74 -5.86 -13.04
C ALA A 563 -8.44 -4.38 -12.87
N ILE A 564 -8.94 -3.76 -11.81
CA ILE A 564 -8.88 -2.31 -11.58
C ILE A 564 -7.50 -1.88 -11.12
N VAL A 565 -6.90 -2.57 -10.15
CA VAL A 565 -5.61 -2.15 -9.56
C VAL A 565 -4.48 -2.12 -10.59
N PRO A 566 -4.25 -3.15 -11.43
CA PRO A 566 -3.22 -3.09 -12.47
C PRO A 566 -3.48 -2.00 -13.50
N TRP A 567 -4.75 -1.78 -13.88
CA TRP A 567 -5.11 -0.76 -14.86
C TRP A 567 -4.86 0.67 -14.34
N GLU A 568 -5.32 1.01 -13.15
CA GLU A 568 -5.12 2.34 -12.55
C GLU A 568 -3.63 2.62 -12.27
N THR A 569 -2.88 1.59 -11.83
CA THR A 569 -1.43 1.73 -11.64
C THR A 569 -0.70 1.96 -12.96
N TYR A 570 -1.14 1.31 -14.04
CA TYR A 570 -0.61 1.56 -15.38
C TYR A 570 -0.93 2.99 -15.86
N LEU A 571 -2.14 3.48 -15.65
CA LEU A 571 -2.49 4.87 -16.00
C LEU A 571 -1.59 5.88 -15.27
N ALA A 572 -1.30 5.64 -14.01
CA ALA A 572 -0.46 6.53 -13.20
C ALA A 572 1.01 6.50 -13.63
N THR A 573 1.54 5.35 -14.03
CA THR A 573 2.98 5.14 -14.23
C THR A 573 3.41 5.04 -15.68
N GLY A 574 2.51 4.66 -16.59
CA GLY A 574 2.86 4.32 -17.97
C GLY A 574 3.77 3.08 -18.08
N ASN A 575 4.00 2.38 -16.98
CA ASN A 575 4.89 1.21 -16.96
C ASN A 575 4.16 -0.01 -17.53
N ARG A 576 4.53 -0.36 -18.77
CA ARG A 576 3.97 -1.51 -19.48
C ARG A 576 4.14 -2.84 -18.73
N ALA A 577 5.25 -3.03 -18.02
CA ALA A 577 5.53 -4.24 -17.25
C ALA A 577 4.51 -4.45 -16.12
N THR A 578 4.02 -3.39 -15.48
CA THR A 578 2.94 -3.48 -14.48
C THR A 578 1.70 -4.15 -15.06
N LEU A 579 1.34 -3.72 -16.27
CA LEU A 579 0.17 -4.26 -16.96
C LEU A 579 0.40 -5.69 -17.46
N GLU A 580 1.59 -5.98 -17.99
CA GLU A 580 1.97 -7.34 -18.45
C GLU A 580 1.91 -8.34 -17.29
N ASN A 581 2.43 -7.99 -16.13
CA ASN A 581 2.44 -8.83 -14.94
C ASN A 581 1.03 -9.06 -14.37
N GLY A 582 0.13 -8.05 -14.45
CA GLY A 582 -1.24 -8.14 -13.97
C GLY A 582 -2.22 -8.77 -14.98
N TYR A 583 -1.85 -8.89 -16.25
CA TYR A 583 -2.79 -9.18 -17.33
C TYR A 583 -3.46 -10.55 -17.21
N GLU A 584 -2.74 -11.56 -16.77
CA GLU A 584 -3.30 -12.90 -16.54
C GLU A 584 -4.39 -12.86 -15.46
N SER A 585 -4.13 -12.23 -14.35
CA SER A 585 -5.08 -12.03 -13.25
C SER A 585 -6.34 -11.28 -13.72
N MET A 586 -6.16 -10.20 -14.47
CA MET A 586 -7.27 -9.43 -15.06
C MET A 586 -8.17 -10.29 -15.93
N LYS A 587 -7.57 -11.10 -16.81
CA LYS A 587 -8.30 -12.00 -17.71
C LYS A 587 -9.03 -13.10 -16.97
N LEU A 588 -8.36 -13.77 -16.03
CA LEU A 588 -8.95 -14.84 -15.24
C LEU A 588 -10.22 -14.38 -14.55
N TRP A 589 -10.21 -13.18 -13.99
CA TRP A 589 -11.38 -12.59 -13.33
C TRP A 589 -12.52 -12.28 -14.33
N ALA A 590 -12.25 -11.53 -15.39
CA ALA A 590 -13.27 -11.20 -16.39
C ALA A 590 -13.85 -12.44 -17.08
N ASP A 591 -13.03 -13.45 -17.34
CA ASP A 591 -13.48 -14.72 -17.89
C ASP A 591 -14.27 -15.55 -16.89
N TRP A 592 -13.95 -15.46 -15.57
CA TRP A 592 -14.75 -16.10 -14.54
C TRP A 592 -16.17 -15.53 -14.48
N ILE A 593 -16.32 -14.20 -14.44
CA ILE A 593 -17.65 -13.56 -14.43
C ILE A 593 -18.42 -13.95 -15.70
N TYR A 594 -17.76 -13.93 -16.85
CA TYR A 594 -18.40 -14.29 -18.13
C TYR A 594 -18.90 -15.74 -18.11
N ARG A 595 -18.11 -16.71 -17.62
CA ARG A 595 -18.55 -18.10 -17.46
C ARG A 595 -19.70 -18.22 -16.46
N TYR A 596 -19.66 -17.45 -15.38
CA TYR A 596 -20.74 -17.42 -14.39
C TYR A 596 -22.05 -16.91 -15.02
N ASP A 597 -22.03 -15.83 -15.80
CA ASP A 597 -23.18 -15.32 -16.55
C ASP A 597 -23.70 -16.37 -17.57
N GLU A 598 -22.80 -17.02 -18.33
CA GLU A 598 -23.19 -18.08 -19.27
C GLU A 598 -23.91 -19.24 -18.56
N ALA A 599 -23.48 -19.61 -17.36
CA ALA A 599 -24.10 -20.68 -16.58
C ALA A 599 -25.47 -20.29 -16.00
N HIS A 600 -25.75 -18.97 -15.87
CA HIS A 600 -26.97 -18.43 -15.26
C HIS A 600 -27.89 -17.72 -16.26
N GLY A 601 -27.85 -18.09 -17.52
CA GLY A 601 -28.79 -17.66 -18.52
C GLY A 601 -28.25 -16.74 -19.60
N ALA A 602 -26.96 -16.42 -19.58
CA ALA A 602 -26.26 -15.61 -20.60
C ALA A 602 -26.95 -14.26 -20.88
N THR A 603 -27.39 -13.60 -19.81
CA THR A 603 -28.18 -12.35 -19.89
C THR A 603 -27.30 -11.12 -20.13
N ARG A 604 -25.99 -11.27 -19.98
CA ARG A 604 -24.99 -10.18 -19.89
C ARG A 604 -25.20 -9.27 -18.69
N LEU A 605 -25.89 -9.79 -17.68
CA LEU A 605 -25.97 -9.23 -16.34
C LEU A 605 -25.32 -10.21 -15.37
N TRP A 606 -24.69 -9.71 -14.34
CA TRP A 606 -24.19 -10.57 -13.26
C TRP A 606 -25.27 -10.66 -12.17
N PRO A 607 -26.00 -11.78 -12.10
CA PRO A 607 -27.10 -11.89 -11.15
C PRO A 607 -26.55 -11.90 -9.72
N GLY A 608 -27.02 -10.97 -8.91
CA GLY A 608 -26.69 -10.87 -7.47
C GLY A 608 -27.48 -11.85 -6.62
N ILE A 609 -27.46 -13.15 -6.98
CA ILE A 609 -28.22 -14.22 -6.30
C ILE A 609 -27.45 -14.85 -5.14
N GLU A 610 -26.14 -14.65 -5.08
CA GLU A 610 -25.28 -15.03 -3.98
C GLU A 610 -25.05 -13.82 -3.07
N PHE A 611 -24.38 -14.03 -1.93
CA PHE A 611 -23.98 -12.93 -1.07
C PHE A 611 -22.98 -12.00 -1.81
N HIS A 612 -23.20 -10.71 -1.70
CA HIS A 612 -22.30 -9.66 -2.09
C HIS A 612 -22.27 -8.56 -1.03
N PHE A 613 -21.13 -7.98 -0.78
CA PHE A 613 -21.00 -6.84 0.14
C PHE A 613 -21.76 -5.60 -0.36
N ALA A 614 -22.00 -5.51 -1.67
CA ALA A 614 -22.68 -4.39 -2.32
C ALA A 614 -22.06 -3.03 -1.92
N ASP A 615 -22.89 -2.01 -1.68
CA ASP A 615 -22.38 -0.74 -1.18
C ASP A 615 -22.22 -0.81 0.36
N TRP A 616 -21.09 -1.45 0.78
CA TRP A 616 -20.79 -1.75 2.17
C TRP A 616 -20.75 -0.48 3.02
N LEU A 617 -21.36 -0.53 4.19
CA LEU A 617 -21.49 0.56 5.17
C LEU A 617 -22.22 1.81 4.65
N ALA A 618 -23.01 1.68 3.57
CA ALA A 618 -23.91 2.74 3.12
C ALA A 618 -25.06 2.96 4.13
N LEU A 619 -25.60 4.17 4.15
CA LEU A 619 -26.60 4.62 5.13
C LEU A 619 -28.04 4.61 4.57
N ASP A 620 -28.30 3.90 3.48
CA ASP A 620 -29.61 3.80 2.81
C ASP A 620 -30.17 2.38 2.74
N GLY A 621 -29.55 1.44 3.46
CA GLY A 621 -29.99 0.05 3.54
C GLY A 621 -31.33 -0.12 4.26
N PRO A 622 -31.92 -1.32 4.24
CA PRO A 622 -33.21 -1.61 4.88
C PRO A 622 -33.28 -1.28 6.39
N GLU A 623 -32.13 -1.38 7.05
CA GLU A 623 -31.93 -1.07 8.46
C GLU A 623 -31.20 0.26 8.68
N SER A 624 -31.26 1.15 7.68
CA SER A 624 -30.55 2.43 7.70
C SER A 624 -31.04 3.37 8.81
N GLY A 625 -30.30 4.37 9.13
CA GLY A 625 -30.59 5.38 10.14
C GLY A 625 -29.59 5.39 11.29
N PHE A 626 -28.29 5.31 10.97
CA PHE A 626 -27.19 5.26 11.95
C PHE A 626 -27.26 4.05 12.90
N ASN A 627 -27.95 2.97 12.47
CA ASN A 627 -27.85 1.71 13.16
C ASN A 627 -26.43 1.18 12.99
N PRO A 628 -25.63 1.07 14.07
CA PRO A 628 -24.25 0.58 13.99
C PRO A 628 -24.14 -0.89 13.51
N GLU A 629 -25.23 -1.63 13.55
CA GLU A 629 -25.31 -3.02 13.05
C GLU A 629 -25.66 -3.09 11.55
N SER A 630 -26.14 -1.99 10.95
CA SER A 630 -26.44 -1.97 9.51
C SER A 630 -25.15 -1.85 8.70
N VAL A 631 -24.93 -2.79 7.79
CA VAL A 631 -23.71 -2.86 6.96
C VAL A 631 -24.00 -2.87 5.46
N MET A 632 -25.21 -3.20 5.03
CA MET A 632 -25.59 -3.34 3.63
C MET A 632 -26.35 -2.11 3.14
N GLY A 633 -25.92 -1.55 1.99
CA GLY A 633 -26.63 -0.46 1.33
C GLY A 633 -27.92 -0.89 0.63
N GLY A 634 -28.77 0.08 0.29
CA GLY A 634 -30.07 -0.14 -0.38
C GLY A 634 -30.01 -0.20 -1.90
N THR A 635 -28.83 -0.08 -2.52
CA THR A 635 -28.68 -0.18 -3.96
C THR A 635 -28.88 -1.61 -4.45
N ASP A 636 -29.62 -1.79 -5.57
CA ASP A 636 -29.83 -3.10 -6.19
C ASP A 636 -28.49 -3.82 -6.45
N VAL A 637 -28.36 -5.02 -5.88
CA VAL A 637 -27.10 -5.80 -5.92
C VAL A 637 -26.78 -6.25 -7.34
N THR A 638 -27.78 -6.68 -8.12
CA THR A 638 -27.58 -7.10 -9.52
C THR A 638 -27.11 -5.94 -10.39
N PHE A 639 -27.59 -4.73 -10.11
CA PHE A 639 -27.08 -3.52 -10.79
C PHE A 639 -25.61 -3.30 -10.49
N LEU A 640 -25.21 -3.32 -9.21
CA LEU A 640 -23.82 -3.12 -8.82
C LEU A 640 -22.92 -4.22 -9.38
N CYS A 641 -23.32 -5.49 -9.26
CA CYS A 641 -22.60 -6.62 -9.85
C CYS A 641 -22.40 -6.41 -11.36
N SER A 642 -23.45 -6.05 -12.09
CA SER A 642 -23.38 -5.84 -13.53
C SER A 642 -22.53 -4.63 -13.91
N ALA A 643 -22.56 -3.57 -13.12
CA ALA A 643 -21.72 -2.38 -13.32
C ALA A 643 -20.23 -2.72 -13.17
N TYR A 644 -19.87 -3.50 -12.17
CA TYR A 644 -18.48 -3.97 -11.97
C TYR A 644 -18.07 -5.02 -12.99
N TYR A 645 -18.97 -5.88 -13.44
CA TYR A 645 -18.73 -6.78 -14.58
C TYR A 645 -18.34 -5.99 -15.83
N TYR A 646 -19.08 -4.91 -16.14
CA TYR A 646 -18.73 -4.00 -17.22
C TYR A 646 -17.36 -3.35 -17.00
N LYS A 647 -17.11 -2.78 -15.82
CA LYS A 647 -15.87 -2.05 -15.51
C LYS A 647 -14.64 -2.96 -15.63
N SER A 648 -14.68 -4.16 -15.02
CA SER A 648 -13.61 -5.13 -15.11
C SER A 648 -13.35 -5.59 -16.55
N THR A 649 -14.40 -5.87 -17.31
CA THR A 649 -14.28 -6.25 -18.73
C THR A 649 -13.65 -5.13 -19.56
N MET A 650 -14.01 -3.86 -19.29
CA MET A 650 -13.40 -2.68 -19.92
C MET A 650 -11.92 -2.51 -19.54
N CYS A 651 -11.55 -2.75 -18.28
CA CYS A 651 -10.15 -2.72 -17.86
C CYS A 651 -9.32 -3.75 -18.65
N VAL A 652 -9.84 -4.98 -18.83
CA VAL A 652 -9.16 -5.99 -19.64
C VAL A 652 -9.07 -5.58 -21.12
N ALA A 653 -10.14 -5.03 -21.69
CA ALA A 653 -10.12 -4.54 -23.08
C ALA A 653 -9.07 -3.46 -23.28
N ASN A 654 -9.04 -2.48 -22.38
CA ASN A 654 -8.07 -1.37 -22.43
C ASN A 654 -6.63 -1.88 -22.25
N ALA A 655 -6.41 -2.81 -21.31
CA ALA A 655 -5.13 -3.46 -21.09
C ALA A 655 -4.66 -4.23 -22.35
N ALA A 656 -5.56 -5.01 -22.97
CA ALA A 656 -5.29 -5.71 -24.23
C ALA A 656 -4.87 -4.73 -25.34
N ARG A 657 -5.58 -3.61 -25.48
CA ARG A 657 -5.23 -2.56 -26.44
C ARG A 657 -3.83 -1.99 -26.17
N ALA A 658 -3.56 -1.62 -24.92
CA ALA A 658 -2.27 -1.06 -24.50
C ALA A 658 -1.10 -2.04 -24.70
N LEU A 659 -1.34 -3.34 -24.54
CA LEU A 659 -0.37 -4.41 -24.75
C LEU A 659 -0.27 -4.88 -26.20
N GLY A 660 -1.10 -4.35 -27.12
CA GLY A 660 -1.12 -4.77 -28.53
C GLY A 660 -1.73 -6.15 -28.75
N LYS A 661 -2.51 -6.68 -27.81
CA LYS A 661 -3.20 -7.98 -27.90
C LYS A 661 -4.53 -7.81 -28.65
N THR A 662 -4.45 -7.65 -29.96
CA THR A 662 -5.60 -7.28 -30.81
C THR A 662 -6.76 -8.26 -30.76
N ALA A 663 -6.49 -9.57 -30.66
CA ALA A 663 -7.53 -10.58 -30.55
C ALA A 663 -8.31 -10.46 -29.24
N ASP A 664 -7.61 -10.33 -28.11
CA ASP A 664 -8.21 -10.13 -26.80
C ASP A 664 -8.99 -8.81 -26.77
N TYR A 665 -8.42 -7.74 -27.31
CA TYR A 665 -9.12 -6.44 -27.40
C TYR A 665 -10.47 -6.57 -28.12
N ALA A 666 -10.51 -7.25 -29.24
CA ALA A 666 -11.76 -7.45 -29.99
C ALA A 666 -12.81 -8.26 -29.20
N VAL A 667 -12.35 -9.28 -28.42
CA VAL A 667 -13.24 -10.08 -27.59
C VAL A 667 -13.81 -9.26 -26.43
N TYR A 668 -12.92 -8.64 -25.63
CA TYR A 668 -13.37 -7.96 -24.41
C TYR A 668 -14.10 -6.65 -24.70
N SER A 669 -13.78 -5.92 -25.77
CA SER A 669 -14.54 -4.75 -26.18
C SER A 669 -15.97 -5.11 -26.56
N ARG A 670 -16.16 -6.19 -27.35
CA ARG A 670 -17.50 -6.68 -27.69
C ARG A 670 -18.28 -7.11 -26.46
N ARG A 671 -17.65 -7.91 -25.56
CA ARG A 671 -18.30 -8.32 -24.29
C ARG A 671 -18.73 -7.11 -23.47
N ALA A 672 -17.87 -6.10 -23.33
CA ALA A 672 -18.19 -4.89 -22.60
C ALA A 672 -19.38 -4.13 -23.22
N ASP A 673 -19.45 -4.03 -24.55
CA ASP A 673 -20.60 -3.43 -25.23
C ASP A 673 -21.88 -4.26 -24.98
N GLU A 674 -21.83 -5.58 -25.06
CA GLU A 674 -22.97 -6.47 -24.77
C GLU A 674 -23.47 -6.32 -23.32
N ILE A 675 -22.55 -6.25 -22.35
CA ILE A 675 -22.88 -6.03 -20.92
C ILE A 675 -23.51 -4.65 -20.72
N ARG A 676 -22.90 -3.62 -21.25
CA ARG A 676 -23.44 -2.24 -21.16
C ARG A 676 -24.84 -2.15 -21.75
N ASP A 677 -25.07 -2.76 -22.90
CA ASP A 677 -26.37 -2.74 -23.56
C ASP A 677 -27.41 -3.56 -22.80
N ALA A 678 -27.00 -4.65 -22.14
CA ALA A 678 -27.89 -5.39 -21.22
C ALA A 678 -28.29 -4.56 -20.00
N ILE A 679 -27.31 -3.92 -19.33
CA ILE A 679 -27.56 -2.99 -18.22
C ILE A 679 -28.51 -1.88 -18.65
N ARG A 680 -28.30 -1.32 -19.85
CA ARG A 680 -29.16 -0.26 -20.38
C ARG A 680 -30.60 -0.73 -20.63
N ARG A 681 -30.78 -1.93 -21.12
CA ARG A 681 -32.15 -2.49 -21.35
C ARG A 681 -32.88 -2.76 -20.04
N GLU A 682 -32.16 -3.27 -19.03
CA GLU A 682 -32.76 -3.66 -17.77
C GLU A 682 -33.04 -2.46 -16.84
N TYR A 683 -32.09 -1.55 -16.73
CA TYR A 683 -32.10 -0.54 -15.66
C TYR A 683 -32.50 0.86 -16.12
N TYR A 684 -32.61 1.13 -17.42
CA TYR A 684 -32.93 2.49 -17.88
C TYR A 684 -34.29 2.55 -18.58
N THR A 685 -35.17 3.36 -18.03
CA THR A 685 -36.48 3.59 -18.66
C THR A 685 -36.32 4.38 -19.96
N PRO A 686 -37.27 4.26 -20.91
CA PRO A 686 -37.33 5.14 -22.08
C PRO A 686 -37.40 6.63 -21.73
N GLY A 687 -37.91 6.96 -20.54
CA GLY A 687 -37.92 8.31 -20.01
C GLY A 687 -36.61 8.80 -19.44
N GLY A 688 -35.56 7.98 -19.38
CA GLY A 688 -34.21 8.34 -18.93
C GLY A 688 -33.99 8.29 -17.42
N LEU A 689 -34.75 7.47 -16.69
CA LEU A 689 -34.52 7.21 -15.27
C LEU A 689 -33.79 5.88 -15.09
N CYS A 690 -32.94 5.81 -14.08
CA CYS A 690 -32.29 4.57 -13.62
C CYS A 690 -33.16 3.88 -12.58
N ALA A 691 -33.41 2.57 -12.71
CA ALA A 691 -34.17 1.78 -11.76
C ALA A 691 -33.43 1.59 -10.42
N ALA A 692 -32.11 1.57 -10.43
CA ALA A 692 -31.29 1.59 -9.21
C ALA A 692 -31.24 3.02 -8.62
N ALA A 693 -32.38 3.50 -8.13
CA ALA A 693 -32.62 4.90 -7.80
C ALA A 693 -32.11 5.28 -6.38
N THR A 694 -30.87 4.93 -6.05
CA THR A 694 -30.15 5.37 -4.85
C THR A 694 -29.08 6.42 -5.20
N GLN A 695 -28.44 7.03 -4.20
CA GLN A 695 -27.28 7.89 -4.45
C GLN A 695 -26.18 7.11 -5.16
N THR A 696 -25.85 5.92 -4.67
CA THR A 696 -24.82 5.03 -5.25
C THR A 696 -25.21 4.58 -6.64
N GLY A 697 -26.42 4.10 -6.86
CA GLY A 697 -26.86 3.63 -8.17
C GLY A 697 -26.80 4.71 -9.24
N ASN A 698 -27.23 5.94 -8.94
CA ASN A 698 -27.12 7.07 -9.86
C ASN A 698 -25.65 7.49 -10.07
N ALA A 699 -24.84 7.55 -9.01
CA ALA A 699 -23.43 7.92 -9.09
C ALA A 699 -22.64 6.94 -9.95
N VAL A 700 -22.75 5.65 -9.68
CA VAL A 700 -22.09 4.58 -10.46
C VAL A 700 -22.56 4.59 -11.92
N SER A 701 -23.87 4.79 -12.16
CA SER A 701 -24.46 4.93 -13.50
C SER A 701 -23.79 6.02 -14.33
N LEU A 702 -23.54 7.17 -13.73
CA LEU A 702 -22.89 8.32 -14.39
C LEU A 702 -21.38 8.12 -14.54
N ASP A 703 -20.71 7.73 -13.49
CA ASP A 703 -19.25 7.63 -13.40
C ASP A 703 -18.67 6.50 -14.28
N PHE A 704 -19.33 5.34 -14.32
CA PHE A 704 -18.89 4.24 -15.19
C PHE A 704 -19.35 4.39 -16.64
N GLY A 705 -20.07 5.48 -17.00
CA GLY A 705 -20.54 5.73 -18.35
C GLY A 705 -21.66 4.77 -18.81
N LEU A 706 -22.36 4.15 -17.88
CA LEU A 706 -23.48 3.24 -18.15
C LEU A 706 -24.71 4.02 -18.62
N ALA A 707 -24.96 5.20 -18.05
CA ALA A 707 -26.06 6.06 -18.40
C ALA A 707 -26.09 6.38 -19.91
N PRO A 708 -27.18 6.08 -20.64
CA PRO A 708 -27.35 6.56 -22.01
C PRO A 708 -27.24 8.07 -22.08
N SER A 709 -26.72 8.62 -23.19
CA SER A 709 -26.50 10.06 -23.35
C SER A 709 -27.77 10.88 -23.09
N PHE A 710 -28.92 10.42 -23.55
CA PHE A 710 -30.22 11.09 -23.36
C PHE A 710 -30.72 11.05 -21.90
N ALA A 711 -30.20 10.15 -21.09
CA ALA A 711 -30.63 9.94 -19.72
C ALA A 711 -29.76 10.70 -18.69
N ARG A 712 -28.53 11.09 -19.06
CA ARG A 712 -27.52 11.65 -18.12
C ARG A 712 -28.04 12.83 -17.32
N GLU A 713 -28.68 13.78 -17.97
CA GLU A 713 -29.25 14.98 -17.31
C GLU A 713 -30.31 14.59 -16.26
N LYS A 714 -31.20 13.65 -16.59
CA LYS A 714 -32.26 13.20 -15.68
C LYS A 714 -31.72 12.40 -14.50
N ILE A 715 -30.70 11.55 -14.74
CA ILE A 715 -30.03 10.79 -13.68
C ILE A 715 -29.28 11.74 -12.75
N THR A 716 -28.61 12.77 -13.29
CA THR A 716 -28.00 13.83 -12.48
C THR A 716 -29.04 14.57 -11.64
N ALA A 717 -30.17 14.92 -12.25
CA ALA A 717 -31.29 15.56 -11.52
C ALA A 717 -31.86 14.62 -10.42
N SER A 718 -31.96 13.32 -10.69
CA SER A 718 -32.37 12.31 -9.70
C SER A 718 -31.41 12.25 -8.54
N LEU A 719 -30.09 12.18 -8.82
CA LEU A 719 -29.05 12.19 -7.78
C LEU A 719 -29.13 13.45 -6.91
N ARG A 720 -29.25 14.63 -7.53
CA ARG A 720 -29.42 15.91 -6.82
C ARG A 720 -30.68 15.94 -5.94
N ALA A 721 -31.79 15.35 -6.42
CA ALA A 721 -33.01 15.24 -5.66
C ALA A 721 -32.86 14.36 -4.43
N LEU A 722 -32.17 13.23 -4.54
CA LEU A 722 -31.85 12.34 -3.43
C LEU A 722 -30.94 13.01 -2.39
N LEU A 723 -29.94 13.76 -2.83
CA LEU A 723 -29.08 14.55 -1.95
C LEU A 723 -29.88 15.62 -1.20
N LYS A 724 -30.71 16.34 -1.91
CA LYS A 724 -31.60 17.35 -1.30
C LYS A 724 -32.58 16.72 -0.29
N ALA A 725 -33.15 15.57 -0.59
CA ALA A 725 -34.02 14.82 0.34
C ALA A 725 -33.26 14.34 1.59
N ALA A 726 -31.95 14.14 1.47
CA ALA A 726 -31.03 13.81 2.56
C ALA A 726 -30.41 15.07 3.21
N ASN A 727 -30.95 16.27 3.01
CA ASN A 727 -30.39 17.53 3.50
C ASN A 727 -28.95 17.76 3.07
N MET A 728 -28.62 17.42 1.85
CA MET A 728 -27.24 17.48 1.28
C MET A 728 -26.23 16.65 2.06
N HIS A 729 -26.65 15.50 2.59
CA HIS A 729 -25.76 14.50 3.18
C HIS A 729 -25.63 13.29 2.26
N LEU A 730 -24.45 12.72 2.25
CA LEU A 730 -24.19 11.45 1.57
C LEU A 730 -24.83 10.28 2.34
N LYS A 731 -25.16 9.23 1.59
CA LYS A 731 -25.62 7.95 2.14
C LYS A 731 -24.87 6.76 1.55
N THR A 732 -23.80 7.05 0.79
CA THR A 732 -23.02 6.05 0.09
C THR A 732 -22.08 5.30 1.03
N GLY A 733 -21.78 4.07 0.67
CA GLY A 733 -20.76 3.21 1.28
C GLY A 733 -19.49 3.13 0.43
N PHE A 734 -18.77 2.01 0.52
CA PHE A 734 -17.45 1.84 -0.09
C PHE A 734 -17.47 1.90 -1.63
N LEU A 735 -18.54 1.43 -2.29
CA LEU A 735 -18.64 1.43 -3.75
C LEU A 735 -19.20 2.72 -4.32
N GLY A 736 -20.09 3.39 -3.58
CA GLY A 736 -20.71 4.62 -4.03
C GLY A 736 -19.86 5.87 -3.79
N THR A 737 -19.16 5.92 -2.68
CA THR A 737 -18.37 7.11 -2.27
C THR A 737 -17.30 7.52 -3.27
N PRO A 738 -16.50 6.62 -3.86
CA PRO A 738 -15.51 6.99 -4.87
C PRO A 738 -16.12 7.65 -6.12
N SER A 739 -17.34 7.26 -6.47
CA SER A 739 -18.03 7.78 -7.68
C SER A 739 -18.84 9.07 -7.43
N LEU A 740 -19.29 9.32 -6.20
CA LEU A 740 -20.32 10.32 -5.92
C LEU A 740 -19.93 11.75 -6.35
N CYS A 741 -18.84 12.27 -5.84
CA CYS A 741 -18.41 13.65 -6.14
C CYS A 741 -17.96 13.80 -7.59
N ARG A 742 -17.33 12.78 -8.19
CA ARG A 742 -16.97 12.77 -9.60
C ARG A 742 -18.19 12.80 -10.52
N ALA A 743 -19.16 11.92 -10.22
CA ALA A 743 -20.41 11.88 -10.99
C ALA A 743 -21.12 13.23 -11.00
N LEU A 744 -21.17 13.93 -9.87
CA LEU A 744 -21.73 15.27 -9.77
C LEU A 744 -20.95 16.29 -10.59
N SER A 745 -19.64 16.38 -10.37
CA SER A 745 -18.79 17.39 -11.01
C SER A 745 -18.71 17.22 -12.53
N ASP A 746 -18.61 15.98 -13.02
CA ASP A 746 -18.52 15.68 -14.45
C ASP A 746 -19.84 15.81 -15.21
N ASN A 747 -20.96 15.95 -14.47
CA ASN A 747 -22.28 16.15 -15.05
C ASN A 747 -22.93 17.52 -14.70
N GLY A 748 -22.09 18.52 -14.38
CA GLY A 748 -22.55 19.91 -14.20
C GLY A 748 -23.14 20.24 -12.82
N ALA A 749 -23.02 19.36 -11.85
CA ALA A 749 -23.48 19.57 -10.46
C ALA A 749 -22.30 19.76 -9.48
N ASN A 750 -21.25 20.47 -9.92
CA ASN A 750 -20.04 20.68 -9.14
C ASN A 750 -20.28 21.35 -7.79
N GLU A 751 -21.25 22.30 -7.73
CA GLU A 751 -21.64 22.97 -6.49
C GLU A 751 -22.14 21.97 -5.42
N ASP A 752 -22.90 20.95 -5.85
CA ASP A 752 -23.41 19.92 -4.93
C ASP A 752 -22.28 19.03 -4.42
N ALA A 753 -21.29 18.69 -5.26
CA ALA A 753 -20.10 17.94 -4.84
C ALA A 753 -19.31 18.69 -3.76
N TYR A 754 -19.10 20.00 -3.95
CA TYR A 754 -18.43 20.82 -2.92
C TYR A 754 -19.29 20.97 -1.65
N THR A 755 -20.60 21.01 -1.76
CA THR A 755 -21.51 21.07 -0.60
C THR A 755 -21.35 19.82 0.25
N LEU A 756 -21.31 18.64 -0.39
CA LEU A 756 -21.05 17.38 0.31
C LEU A 756 -19.66 17.35 0.97
N PHE A 757 -18.65 17.74 0.24
CA PHE A 757 -17.26 17.67 0.68
C PHE A 757 -16.92 18.65 1.80
N LEU A 758 -17.53 19.83 1.80
CA LEU A 758 -17.35 20.88 2.81
C LEU A 758 -18.35 20.78 3.96
N ASN A 759 -19.26 19.81 3.94
CA ASN A 759 -20.18 19.58 5.04
C ASN A 759 -19.41 19.14 6.30
N GLU A 760 -19.78 19.70 7.44
CA GLU A 760 -19.17 19.44 8.74
C GLU A 760 -20.05 18.62 9.68
N ASP A 761 -21.30 18.41 9.30
CA ASP A 761 -22.28 17.64 10.06
C ASP A 761 -22.21 16.15 9.70
N LEU A 762 -22.61 15.29 10.62
CA LEU A 762 -22.72 13.85 10.41
C LEU A 762 -23.89 13.51 9.46
N PRO A 763 -23.68 12.69 8.40
CA PRO A 763 -22.43 12.07 7.95
C PRO A 763 -21.64 12.95 6.97
N SER A 764 -20.36 13.14 7.23
CA SER A 764 -19.45 13.83 6.30
C SER A 764 -17.98 13.56 6.66
N TRP A 765 -17.07 13.84 5.73
CA TRP A 765 -15.61 13.72 5.97
C TRP A 765 -15.09 14.74 6.99
N LEU A 766 -15.64 15.99 6.98
CA LEU A 766 -15.16 17.00 7.92
C LEU A 766 -15.74 16.81 9.33
N TYR A 767 -16.81 16.04 9.47
CA TYR A 767 -17.30 15.65 10.80
C TYR A 767 -16.22 14.85 11.55
N GLU A 768 -15.60 13.85 10.92
CA GLU A 768 -14.53 13.07 11.57
C GLU A 768 -13.32 13.93 11.94
N VAL A 769 -12.96 14.91 11.09
CA VAL A 769 -11.90 15.89 11.39
C VAL A 769 -12.27 16.75 12.62
N ASN A 770 -13.51 17.22 12.70
CA ASN A 770 -14.02 17.98 13.84
C ASN A 770 -14.02 17.17 15.14
N MET A 771 -14.21 15.85 15.04
CA MET A 771 -14.13 14.93 16.18
C MET A 771 -12.68 14.53 16.54
N GLY A 772 -11.67 15.10 15.87
CA GLY A 772 -10.25 14.90 16.17
C GLY A 772 -9.62 13.68 15.51
N ALA A 773 -10.21 13.15 14.44
CA ALA A 773 -9.65 12.08 13.64
C ALA A 773 -8.26 12.46 13.09
N THR A 774 -7.34 11.52 13.16
CA THR A 774 -5.98 11.66 12.60
C THR A 774 -5.73 10.71 11.43
N THR A 775 -6.69 9.86 11.17
CA THR A 775 -6.81 8.88 10.08
C THR A 775 -8.25 8.86 9.59
N ILE A 776 -8.52 8.25 8.44
CA ILE A 776 -9.89 8.05 7.93
C ILE A 776 -10.56 6.95 8.74
N TRP A 777 -11.81 7.13 9.08
CA TRP A 777 -12.62 6.15 9.80
C TRP A 777 -13.31 5.16 8.86
N GLU A 778 -13.63 3.97 9.40
CA GLU A 778 -14.34 2.92 8.68
C GLU A 778 -15.82 3.28 8.45
N ARG A 779 -16.45 3.95 9.40
CA ARG A 779 -17.85 4.36 9.35
C ARG A 779 -18.00 5.86 9.42
N TRP A 780 -19.03 6.39 8.77
CA TRP A 780 -19.37 7.81 8.89
C TRP A 780 -19.62 8.24 10.33
N ASN A 781 -20.15 7.32 11.16
CA ASN A 781 -20.47 7.51 12.56
C ASN A 781 -19.58 6.71 13.50
N SER A 782 -18.32 6.45 13.14
CA SER A 782 -17.40 5.69 14.01
C SER A 782 -17.39 6.21 15.44
N VAL A 783 -17.39 7.53 15.60
CA VAL A 783 -17.66 8.20 16.87
C VAL A 783 -18.94 9.04 16.70
N ASN A 784 -19.89 8.86 17.59
CA ASN A 784 -21.15 9.61 17.61
C ASN A 784 -20.94 11.04 18.13
N PRO A 785 -21.91 11.96 17.92
CA PRO A 785 -21.80 13.34 18.40
C PRO A 785 -21.65 13.49 19.92
N ASP A 786 -22.00 12.49 20.71
CA ASP A 786 -21.75 12.44 22.16
C ASP A 786 -20.34 12.01 22.55
N GLY A 787 -19.45 11.81 21.57
CA GLY A 787 -18.06 11.37 21.76
C GLY A 787 -17.88 9.88 22.00
N LYS A 788 -18.94 9.07 21.89
CA LYS A 788 -18.89 7.63 22.09
C LYS A 788 -18.75 6.87 20.79
N ILE A 789 -18.02 5.78 20.83
CA ILE A 789 -17.93 4.86 19.70
C ILE A 789 -19.32 4.28 19.38
N SER A 790 -19.66 4.18 18.09
CA SER A 790 -20.98 3.75 17.66
C SER A 790 -21.21 2.24 17.74
N GLY A 791 -20.16 1.45 17.77
CA GLY A 791 -20.18 0.00 17.86
C GLY A 791 -18.76 -0.54 17.92
N ILE A 792 -18.58 -1.77 18.34
CA ILE A 792 -17.25 -2.40 18.54
C ILE A 792 -16.92 -3.46 17.49
N GLY A 793 -17.91 -4.08 16.86
CA GLY A 793 -17.70 -5.21 15.96
C GLY A 793 -17.07 -4.81 14.64
N MET A 794 -17.60 -3.77 13.99
CA MET A 794 -17.16 -3.27 12.68
C MET A 794 -16.87 -1.79 12.80
N ASN A 795 -15.76 -1.42 13.44
CA ASN A 795 -15.42 -0.03 13.70
C ASN A 795 -13.93 0.17 13.95
N SER A 796 -13.23 0.63 12.93
CA SER A 796 -11.83 1.03 12.96
C SER A 796 -11.70 2.54 12.84
N MET A 797 -10.78 3.13 13.60
CA MET A 797 -10.43 4.54 13.45
C MET A 797 -9.35 4.76 12.38
N ASN A 798 -8.89 3.69 11.71
CA ASN A 798 -7.85 3.76 10.69
C ASN A 798 -8.15 2.81 9.53
N HIS A 799 -8.96 3.31 8.59
CA HIS A 799 -9.50 2.56 7.47
C HIS A 799 -9.59 3.45 6.23
N TYR A 800 -8.81 3.20 5.19
CA TYR A 800 -8.57 4.18 4.12
C TYR A 800 -9.69 4.31 3.06
N ALA A 801 -10.67 3.41 3.02
CA ALA A 801 -11.65 3.32 1.90
C ALA A 801 -12.34 4.65 1.58
N TYR A 802 -12.86 5.37 2.57
CA TYR A 802 -13.51 6.66 2.35
C TYR A 802 -12.56 7.81 1.97
N GLY A 803 -11.26 7.62 2.15
CA GLY A 803 -10.22 8.51 1.63
C GLY A 803 -10.16 8.54 0.10
N ALA A 804 -10.87 7.63 -0.58
CA ALA A 804 -11.03 7.60 -2.04
C ALA A 804 -11.59 8.91 -2.64
N VAL A 805 -12.24 9.77 -1.83
CA VAL A 805 -12.69 11.09 -2.26
C VAL A 805 -11.56 11.96 -2.80
N PHE A 806 -10.32 11.73 -2.41
CA PHE A 806 -9.18 12.50 -2.90
C PHE A 806 -8.85 12.23 -4.37
N GLU A 807 -9.33 11.15 -4.98
CA GLU A 807 -9.33 11.01 -6.43
C GLU A 807 -10.11 12.16 -7.09
N TRP A 808 -11.29 12.49 -6.56
CA TRP A 808 -12.07 13.64 -7.02
C TRP A 808 -11.33 14.97 -6.78
N VAL A 809 -10.66 15.11 -5.64
CA VAL A 809 -9.90 16.35 -5.36
C VAL A 809 -8.75 16.50 -6.36
N TYR A 810 -7.99 15.45 -6.67
CA TYR A 810 -6.96 15.50 -7.69
C TYR A 810 -7.51 15.74 -9.09
N LYS A 811 -8.54 14.98 -9.50
CA LYS A 811 -9.05 14.95 -10.88
C LYS A 811 -10.00 16.10 -11.22
N ASN A 812 -10.83 16.53 -10.27
CA ASN A 812 -11.85 17.56 -10.51
C ASN A 812 -11.51 18.88 -9.80
N VAL A 813 -11.29 18.89 -8.49
CA VAL A 813 -10.98 20.12 -7.77
C VAL A 813 -9.70 20.77 -8.31
N CYS A 814 -8.60 20.02 -8.35
CA CYS A 814 -7.31 20.48 -8.87
C CYS A 814 -7.15 20.23 -10.37
N GLY A 815 -7.90 19.30 -10.94
CA GLY A 815 -8.03 19.10 -12.37
C GLY A 815 -6.92 18.28 -13.04
N LEU A 816 -6.07 17.57 -12.31
CA LEU A 816 -4.97 16.79 -12.87
C LEU A 816 -5.43 15.38 -13.27
N ASN A 817 -5.56 15.12 -14.56
CA ASN A 817 -6.07 13.86 -15.10
C ASN A 817 -5.05 13.18 -16.03
N PRO A 818 -4.80 11.85 -15.87
CA PRO A 818 -4.04 11.09 -16.86
C PRO A 818 -4.84 10.91 -18.15
N VAL A 819 -4.15 10.63 -19.24
CA VAL A 819 -4.76 10.30 -20.54
C VAL A 819 -4.52 8.83 -20.83
N ALA A 820 -5.58 8.04 -20.99
CA ALA A 820 -5.50 6.59 -21.17
C ALA A 820 -4.70 6.16 -22.41
N GLU A 821 -4.73 6.96 -23.46
CA GLU A 821 -3.95 6.75 -24.70
C GLU A 821 -2.47 7.13 -24.56
N CYS A 822 -2.12 7.83 -23.46
CA CYS A 822 -0.75 8.26 -23.17
C CYS A 822 -0.52 8.27 -21.65
N PRO A 823 -0.49 7.08 -21.01
CA PRO A 823 -0.39 6.95 -19.56
C PRO A 823 0.93 7.47 -19.01
N GLY A 824 1.04 7.59 -17.69
CA GLY A 824 2.26 8.08 -17.03
C GLY A 824 2.48 9.59 -17.15
N TYR A 825 1.44 10.34 -17.54
CA TYR A 825 1.41 11.80 -17.57
C TYR A 825 2.36 12.46 -18.60
N LYS A 826 2.84 11.76 -19.63
CA LYS A 826 3.46 12.41 -20.81
C LYS A 826 2.45 13.31 -21.52
N ARG A 827 1.18 12.98 -21.46
CA ARG A 827 0.07 13.86 -21.75
C ARG A 827 -0.90 13.86 -20.58
N ALA A 828 -1.34 15.05 -20.17
CA ALA A 828 -2.33 15.23 -19.11
C ALA A 828 -3.48 16.11 -19.58
N VAL A 829 -4.64 16.00 -18.96
CA VAL A 829 -5.72 16.97 -19.05
C VAL A 829 -5.80 17.74 -17.73
N LEU A 830 -5.65 19.05 -17.80
CA LEU A 830 -5.75 19.97 -16.67
C LEU A 830 -7.12 20.66 -16.74
N ARG A 831 -8.07 20.16 -15.93
CA ARG A 831 -9.47 20.64 -15.93
C ARG A 831 -9.94 20.94 -14.52
N PRO A 832 -9.34 21.90 -13.83
CA PRO A 832 -9.79 22.27 -12.49
C PRO A 832 -11.21 22.85 -12.49
N GLN A 833 -11.97 22.54 -11.47
CA GLN A 833 -13.32 23.00 -11.25
C GLN A 833 -13.40 23.78 -9.92
N PRO A 834 -13.05 25.06 -9.90
CA PRO A 834 -12.97 25.86 -8.69
C PRO A 834 -14.33 26.11 -8.04
N ASP A 835 -14.34 26.28 -6.72
CA ASP A 835 -15.47 26.73 -5.95
C ASP A 835 -15.04 27.81 -4.93
N LYS A 836 -15.80 28.90 -4.86
CA LYS A 836 -15.44 30.07 -4.05
C LYS A 836 -15.41 29.75 -2.55
N ARG A 837 -16.18 28.75 -2.09
CA ARG A 837 -16.25 28.31 -0.70
C ARG A 837 -14.93 27.70 -0.22
N LEU A 838 -14.21 27.01 -1.12
CA LEU A 838 -12.88 26.45 -0.81
C LEU A 838 -11.78 27.52 -0.96
N GLY A 839 -12.01 28.56 -1.79
CA GLY A 839 -11.10 29.72 -1.94
C GLY A 839 -9.87 29.45 -2.81
N ALA A 840 -9.12 28.40 -2.54
CA ALA A 840 -7.95 27.96 -3.30
C ALA A 840 -7.72 26.47 -3.15
N ALA A 841 -7.20 25.82 -4.19
CA ALA A 841 -6.72 24.46 -4.13
C ALA A 841 -5.55 24.25 -5.10
N LYS A 842 -4.62 23.38 -4.72
CA LYS A 842 -3.48 23.00 -5.52
C LYS A 842 -3.09 21.55 -5.24
N ALA A 843 -2.89 20.79 -6.32
CA ALA A 843 -2.24 19.48 -6.30
C ALA A 843 -0.81 19.61 -6.85
N MET A 844 0.14 19.00 -6.15
CA MET A 844 1.53 18.87 -6.55
C MET A 844 1.82 17.37 -6.62
N VAL A 845 2.24 16.86 -7.78
CA VAL A 845 2.44 15.42 -7.98
C VAL A 845 3.73 15.15 -8.74
N ASN A 846 4.62 14.39 -8.15
CA ASN A 846 5.77 13.80 -8.82
C ASN A 846 5.35 12.57 -9.63
N THR A 847 4.81 12.81 -10.83
CA THR A 847 4.36 11.74 -11.72
C THR A 847 5.52 10.97 -12.34
N ALA A 848 5.22 9.92 -13.09
CA ALA A 848 6.24 9.19 -13.85
C ALA A 848 6.93 10.07 -14.90
N ALA A 849 6.22 11.06 -15.50
CA ALA A 849 6.79 12.01 -16.44
C ALA A 849 7.59 13.13 -15.78
N GLY A 850 7.43 13.38 -14.50
CA GLY A 850 8.05 14.47 -13.74
C GLY A 850 7.03 15.24 -12.89
N TYR A 851 7.46 16.40 -12.40
CA TYR A 851 6.67 17.21 -11.47
C TYR A 851 5.55 17.98 -12.18
N TYR A 852 4.30 17.69 -11.80
CA TYR A 852 3.12 18.47 -12.14
C TYR A 852 2.65 19.31 -10.96
N GLU A 853 2.22 20.53 -11.26
CA GLU A 853 1.41 21.36 -10.38
C GLU A 853 0.13 21.76 -11.13
N SER A 854 -1.02 21.58 -10.48
CA SER A 854 -2.30 22.06 -10.99
C SER A 854 -3.07 22.70 -9.85
N GLY A 855 -3.32 24.00 -9.96
CA GLY A 855 -3.99 24.74 -8.90
C GLY A 855 -4.70 25.98 -9.36
N TRP A 856 -5.49 26.51 -8.46
CA TRP A 856 -6.25 27.75 -8.66
C TRP A 856 -6.45 28.48 -7.34
N LYS A 857 -6.67 29.79 -7.45
CA LYS A 857 -7.10 30.64 -6.33
C LYS A 857 -8.04 31.73 -6.84
N TYR A 858 -8.97 32.13 -6.01
CA TYR A 858 -9.77 33.34 -6.24
C TYR A 858 -8.96 34.60 -5.92
N ASP A 859 -9.05 35.61 -6.78
CA ASP A 859 -8.57 36.95 -6.58
C ASP A 859 -9.73 37.91 -6.88
N GLY A 860 -10.47 38.27 -5.85
CA GLY A 860 -11.78 38.90 -5.98
C GLY A 860 -12.77 37.96 -6.68
N ASP A 861 -13.26 38.38 -7.87
CA ASP A 861 -14.10 37.56 -8.71
C ASP A 861 -13.33 36.81 -9.80
N ALA A 862 -12.06 37.09 -10.00
CA ALA A 862 -11.22 36.38 -10.95
C ALA A 862 -10.71 35.05 -10.35
N VAL A 863 -10.46 34.08 -11.21
CA VAL A 863 -9.77 32.84 -10.84
C VAL A 863 -8.39 32.85 -11.51
N VAL A 864 -7.36 32.76 -10.68
CA VAL A 864 -5.98 32.64 -11.15
C VAL A 864 -5.59 31.18 -11.10
N TYR A 865 -5.36 30.59 -12.26
CA TYR A 865 -4.90 29.22 -12.42
C TYR A 865 -3.38 29.20 -12.57
N THR A 866 -2.72 28.25 -11.90
CA THR A 866 -1.28 28.01 -12.02
C THR A 866 -1.06 26.55 -12.38
N PHE A 867 -0.27 26.30 -13.44
CA PHE A 867 0.06 24.97 -13.92
C PHE A 867 1.57 24.85 -14.11
N THR A 868 2.15 23.75 -13.66
CA THR A 868 3.51 23.35 -14.04
C THR A 868 3.41 22.03 -14.79
N VAL A 869 3.98 22.01 -15.99
CA VAL A 869 4.06 20.82 -16.86
C VAL A 869 5.52 20.39 -16.91
N PRO A 870 5.86 19.11 -16.66
CA PRO A 870 7.23 18.63 -16.64
C PRO A 870 7.87 18.64 -18.03
N PHE A 871 9.19 18.53 -18.06
CA PHE A 871 9.96 18.34 -19.28
C PHE A 871 9.44 17.14 -20.09
N ASP A 872 9.41 17.28 -21.40
CA ASP A 872 8.97 16.25 -22.35
C ASP A 872 7.53 15.79 -22.13
N ALA A 873 6.67 16.65 -21.56
CA ALA A 873 5.24 16.43 -21.42
C ALA A 873 4.43 17.59 -22.02
N GLU A 874 3.17 17.30 -22.27
CA GLU A 874 2.17 18.28 -22.75
C GLU A 874 0.90 18.16 -21.90
N ALA A 875 0.19 19.28 -21.71
CA ALA A 875 -1.08 19.27 -21.04
C ALA A 875 -2.16 20.02 -21.84
N GLU A 876 -3.31 19.41 -22.04
CA GLU A 876 -4.50 20.10 -22.50
C GLU A 876 -5.19 20.76 -21.31
N VAL A 877 -5.28 22.07 -21.31
CA VAL A 877 -6.01 22.85 -20.31
C VAL A 877 -7.43 23.11 -20.80
N ILE A 878 -8.41 22.80 -19.94
CA ILE A 878 -9.83 23.02 -20.20
C ILE A 878 -10.40 23.81 -19.02
N LEU A 879 -10.72 25.09 -19.23
CA LEU A 879 -11.24 25.98 -18.20
C LEU A 879 -12.61 26.49 -18.60
N THR A 880 -13.46 26.75 -17.59
CA THR A 880 -14.73 27.42 -17.80
C THR A 880 -14.63 28.88 -17.38
N GLY A 881 -14.85 29.79 -18.28
CA GLY A 881 -14.90 31.24 -18.05
C GLY A 881 -16.16 31.65 -17.27
N ARG A 882 -16.19 32.89 -16.82
CA ARG A 882 -17.31 33.44 -16.02
C ARG A 882 -18.65 33.45 -16.76
N ASP A 883 -18.60 33.58 -18.05
CA ASP A 883 -19.76 33.57 -18.98
C ASP A 883 -20.18 32.17 -19.40
N GLY A 884 -19.50 31.12 -18.85
CA GLY A 884 -19.72 29.71 -19.19
C GLY A 884 -19.02 29.28 -20.47
N GLU A 885 -18.23 30.15 -21.11
CA GLU A 885 -17.41 29.76 -22.27
C GLU A 885 -16.29 28.81 -21.86
N THR A 886 -16.00 27.83 -22.70
CA THR A 886 -14.90 26.88 -22.48
C THR A 886 -13.63 27.36 -23.15
N VAL A 887 -12.60 27.64 -22.37
CA VAL A 887 -11.25 27.97 -22.85
C VAL A 887 -10.42 26.70 -22.95
N ARG A 888 -9.89 26.41 -24.15
CA ARG A 888 -8.97 25.28 -24.37
C ARG A 888 -7.59 25.78 -24.76
N LYS A 889 -6.55 25.22 -24.16
CA LYS A 889 -5.15 25.55 -24.45
C LYS A 889 -4.29 24.30 -24.32
N THR A 890 -3.27 24.16 -25.18
CA THR A 890 -2.21 23.19 -24.99
C THR A 890 -1.02 23.90 -24.35
N LEU A 891 -0.53 23.36 -23.23
CA LEU A 891 0.66 23.85 -22.54
C LEU A 891 1.82 22.88 -22.78
N SER A 892 2.97 23.42 -23.12
CA SER A 892 4.25 22.72 -23.13
C SER A 892 4.91 22.76 -21.75
N ALA A 893 6.01 22.04 -21.58
CA ALA A 893 6.81 22.04 -20.35
C ALA A 893 7.09 23.46 -19.83
N GLY A 894 6.99 23.64 -18.51
CA GLY A 894 7.19 24.91 -17.80
C GLY A 894 6.01 25.32 -16.94
N THR A 895 6.14 26.48 -16.29
CA THR A 895 5.09 27.03 -15.42
C THR A 895 4.29 28.08 -16.19
N HIS A 896 2.97 28.00 -16.10
CA HIS A 896 2.00 28.82 -16.80
C HIS A 896 0.97 29.39 -15.83
N THR A 897 0.57 30.63 -16.05
CA THR A 897 -0.53 31.26 -15.30
C THR A 897 -1.60 31.73 -16.28
N ILE A 898 -2.86 31.47 -15.95
CA ILE A 898 -4.03 31.90 -16.73
C ILE A 898 -5.01 32.53 -15.73
N THR A 899 -5.55 33.69 -16.07
CA THR A 899 -6.56 34.38 -15.27
C THR A 899 -7.86 34.50 -16.08
N LEU A 900 -8.99 34.10 -15.47
CA LEU A 900 -10.33 34.18 -16.06
C LEU A 900 -11.29 34.91 -15.14
#